data_b0dba8ccf65e87753fd53b2aeea2406a
#
_entry.id   b0dba8ccf65e87753fd53b2aeea2406a
#
_cell.length_a   1.000
_cell.length_b   1.000
_cell.length_c   1.000
_cell.angle_alpha   90.00
_cell.angle_beta   90.00
_cell.angle_gamma   90.00
#
_symmetry.space_group_name_H-M   'P 1'
#
loop_
_entity.id
_entity.type
_entity.pdbx_description
1 polymer ?
#
loop_
_entity_poly.entity_id
_entity_poly.type
_entity_poly.pdbx_seq_one_letter_code
_entity_poly.pdbx_strand_id
1 'polypeptide(L)'
;MRTPERVPTSTYRVQVTADNDLFATARLLPYLHDLGVDWVYLSPILQAEPGSDHGYDVVDPTRVDDSRGGAEGLATLSAEARRLGMGVLVDIVPNHVGVATPEANPWWADVLEHGEDSANASYFDVDWAAGDGRLVLPSAENGGDLNYRRFFTVATLAGVRVEDPVVFDATHVEVRRWFDEGLVDGLRIDHPDGLRDPKGYLDHLAGLTGSPYVLVEKILETGEDLPRDWATAGTTGYDALALIDRVLTDPAGEVPLDDLETSLRGGPVDWAETVHDAKRRVADTDLSPEVRRIARELGDAGVSTGSTAEAVAEVLACFPVYRSYLPDGREHLDQALAEAREHRPDLASELDALAPVLGDPASPPALRVQQTSGMVMAKGVEDQSFYRWSRLTSLNEVGADPATFAVSPDTFHTAMLERQQDWPTAMTTLSTHDTKRSEDVRARLAVLAEVPGLWRDALTRLLELAPVPDPAFGSLLWQAALGARPIERERLHAYAEKAMREAGDHTGWLSPDQAYESAVHAAVDASYDDPAVGAVLDGLLDVVLEPGRSNALAAKLVALTMPGVPDVYQGTELWDLSLVDPDNRRPVDFDLRRRVLDGDDAAGAAKLRVVRQALTLRRDRPELFTSYTPLRAEGPAADHVLAFDRGGAVTVVTRLPVGLSALGGWGDTVLRLPDGPTAVADVLAGEPVALLVRP
;
A
#
# COMPACT_ATOMS: atom_id res chain seq x y z
N MET A 1 -19.70 -11.09 -15.21
CA MET A 1 -19.60 -11.08 -13.72
C MET A 1 -21.00 -10.98 -13.11
N ARG A 2 -21.29 -11.66 -12.01
CA ARG A 2 -22.48 -11.36 -11.21
C ARG A 2 -22.17 -10.11 -10.39
N THR A 3 -23.05 -9.13 -10.45
CA THR A 3 -22.95 -7.93 -9.57
C THR A 3 -23.18 -8.39 -8.13
N PRO A 4 -22.35 -7.99 -7.14
CA PRO A 4 -22.59 -8.28 -5.75
C PRO A 4 -24.00 -7.84 -5.33
N GLU A 5 -24.64 -8.59 -4.45
CA GLU A 5 -25.99 -8.25 -3.95
C GLU A 5 -25.99 -6.89 -3.21
N ARG A 6 -24.88 -6.57 -2.53
CA ARG A 6 -24.66 -5.29 -1.84
C ARG A 6 -23.23 -4.80 -2.09
N VAL A 7 -23.10 -3.53 -2.46
CA VAL A 7 -21.82 -2.82 -2.59
C VAL A 7 -21.80 -1.71 -1.55
N PRO A 8 -20.72 -1.56 -0.76
CA PRO A 8 -20.63 -0.46 0.21
C PRO A 8 -20.56 0.91 -0.47
N THR A 9 -21.10 1.92 0.16
CA THR A 9 -20.89 3.32 -0.25
C THR A 9 -19.61 3.89 0.34
N SER A 10 -19.11 3.30 1.42
CA SER A 10 -17.84 3.61 2.08
C SER A 10 -17.43 2.50 3.05
N THR A 11 -16.16 2.46 3.41
CA THR A 11 -15.60 1.58 4.46
C THR A 11 -14.81 2.39 5.49
N TYR A 12 -14.62 1.79 6.65
CA TYR A 12 -13.69 2.29 7.67
C TYR A 12 -12.89 1.12 8.20
N ARG A 13 -11.56 1.14 7.95
CA ARG A 13 -10.68 0.06 8.35
C ARG A 13 -10.30 0.17 9.82
N VAL A 14 -10.50 -0.93 10.57
CA VAL A 14 -10.14 -1.09 11.97
C VAL A 14 -9.11 -2.21 12.10
N GLN A 15 -8.02 -1.95 12.81
CA GLN A 15 -7.06 -2.97 13.23
C GLN A 15 -7.59 -3.70 14.46
N VAL A 16 -7.97 -4.97 14.27
CA VAL A 16 -8.45 -5.84 15.34
C VAL A 16 -7.27 -6.52 15.99
N THR A 17 -7.08 -6.29 17.27
CA THR A 17 -6.00 -6.84 18.09
C THR A 17 -6.56 -7.42 19.38
N ALA A 18 -5.73 -7.99 20.24
CA ALA A 18 -6.18 -8.43 21.57
C ALA A 18 -6.64 -7.26 22.46
N ASP A 19 -6.05 -6.07 22.29
CA ASP A 19 -6.41 -4.87 23.06
C ASP A 19 -7.60 -4.11 22.46
N ASN A 20 -7.85 -4.28 21.15
CA ASN A 20 -9.00 -3.72 20.41
C ASN A 20 -9.73 -4.86 19.70
N ASP A 21 -10.34 -5.74 20.47
CA ASP A 21 -10.99 -6.94 20.01
C ASP A 21 -12.33 -6.68 19.26
N LEU A 22 -12.96 -7.73 18.78
CA LEU A 22 -14.24 -7.66 18.08
C LEU A 22 -15.37 -7.08 18.95
N PHE A 23 -15.33 -7.27 20.30
CA PHE A 23 -16.28 -6.63 21.19
C PHE A 23 -16.03 -5.13 21.34
N ALA A 24 -14.76 -4.71 21.40
CA ALA A 24 -14.40 -3.29 21.39
C ALA A 24 -14.81 -2.63 20.08
N THR A 25 -14.55 -3.30 18.95
CA THR A 25 -14.96 -2.85 17.62
C THR A 25 -16.49 -2.76 17.50
N ALA A 26 -17.25 -3.71 18.05
CA ALA A 26 -18.71 -3.63 18.09
C ALA A 26 -19.20 -2.37 18.83
N ARG A 27 -18.55 -2.01 19.94
CA ARG A 27 -18.87 -0.76 20.68
C ARG A 27 -18.51 0.52 19.91
N LEU A 28 -17.62 0.42 18.93
CA LEU A 28 -17.21 1.53 18.05
C LEU A 28 -18.24 1.80 16.94
N LEU A 29 -19.01 0.80 16.49
CA LEU A 29 -19.90 0.91 15.34
C LEU A 29 -20.90 2.08 15.40
N PRO A 30 -21.49 2.44 16.56
CA PRO A 30 -22.36 3.64 16.63
C PRO A 30 -21.62 4.93 16.23
N TYR A 31 -20.36 5.10 16.65
CA TYR A 31 -19.54 6.25 16.23
C TYR A 31 -19.30 6.25 14.72
N LEU A 32 -18.93 5.09 14.14
CA LEU A 32 -18.70 4.97 12.69
C LEU A 32 -19.97 5.27 11.90
N HIS A 33 -21.12 4.78 12.36
CA HIS A 33 -22.41 5.08 11.76
C HIS A 33 -22.72 6.59 11.78
N ASP A 34 -22.48 7.27 12.93
CA ASP A 34 -22.71 8.70 13.09
C ASP A 34 -21.71 9.56 12.29
N LEU A 35 -20.51 9.03 12.01
CA LEU A 35 -19.54 9.59 11.07
C LEU A 35 -20.01 9.47 9.60
N GLY A 36 -20.92 8.55 9.30
CA GLY A 36 -21.46 8.32 7.95
C GLY A 36 -20.93 7.07 7.25
N VAL A 37 -20.16 6.23 7.95
CA VAL A 37 -19.62 4.98 7.40
C VAL A 37 -20.75 3.99 7.09
N ASP A 38 -20.64 3.29 5.96
CA ASP A 38 -21.59 2.24 5.55
C ASP A 38 -21.13 0.84 6.02
N TRP A 39 -19.86 0.46 5.81
CA TRP A 39 -19.34 -0.83 6.26
C TRP A 39 -18.10 -0.68 7.14
N VAL A 40 -18.01 -1.52 8.20
CA VAL A 40 -16.75 -1.70 8.91
C VAL A 40 -15.86 -2.67 8.16
N TYR A 41 -14.57 -2.35 8.04
CA TYR A 41 -13.56 -3.17 7.38
C TYR A 41 -12.54 -3.63 8.43
N LEU A 42 -12.47 -4.94 8.66
CA LEU A 42 -11.64 -5.55 9.70
C LEU A 42 -10.30 -6.03 9.13
N SER A 43 -9.21 -5.83 9.85
CA SER A 43 -7.96 -6.58 9.64
C SER A 43 -8.20 -8.08 9.82
N PRO A 44 -7.23 -8.97 9.48
CA PRO A 44 -7.44 -10.42 9.62
C PRO A 44 -7.85 -10.83 11.04
N ILE A 45 -8.88 -11.67 11.13
CA ILE A 45 -9.48 -12.12 12.40
C ILE A 45 -9.40 -13.62 12.62
N LEU A 46 -8.83 -14.40 11.70
CA LEU A 46 -8.57 -15.82 11.89
C LEU A 46 -7.46 -16.02 12.91
N GLN A 47 -7.43 -17.20 13.53
CA GLN A 47 -6.48 -17.51 14.61
C GLN A 47 -5.03 -17.31 14.14
N ALA A 48 -4.36 -16.32 14.70
CA ALA A 48 -3.00 -15.93 14.37
C ALA A 48 -1.98 -16.48 15.36
N GLU A 49 -0.68 -16.24 15.08
CA GLU A 49 0.41 -16.56 15.99
C GLU A 49 0.17 -15.95 17.39
N PRO A 50 0.57 -16.64 18.46
CA PRO A 50 0.44 -16.08 19.81
C PRO A 50 1.14 -14.73 19.95
N GLY A 51 0.37 -13.69 20.32
CA GLY A 51 0.89 -12.33 20.48
C GLY A 51 0.94 -11.49 19.19
N SER A 52 0.43 -11.99 18.09
CA SER A 52 0.31 -11.23 16.85
C SER A 52 -0.58 -9.99 17.02
N ASP A 53 -0.07 -8.83 16.66
CA ASP A 53 -0.77 -7.54 16.71
C ASP A 53 -1.42 -7.15 15.36
N HIS A 54 -1.15 -7.92 14.29
CA HIS A 54 -1.64 -7.63 12.93
C HIS A 54 -2.56 -8.72 12.35
N GLY A 55 -2.36 -10.01 12.66
CA GLY A 55 -3.21 -11.12 12.21
C GLY A 55 -2.89 -11.70 10.83
N TYR A 56 -1.85 -11.23 10.14
CA TYR A 56 -1.44 -11.77 8.83
C TYR A 56 -0.66 -13.09 8.92
N ASP A 57 -0.33 -13.53 10.11
CA ASP A 57 0.39 -14.76 10.45
C ASP A 57 -0.57 -15.84 10.98
N VAL A 58 -1.61 -16.14 10.21
CA VAL A 58 -2.66 -17.10 10.56
C VAL A 58 -2.07 -18.49 10.81
N VAL A 59 -2.32 -19.10 11.97
CA VAL A 59 -1.89 -20.47 12.31
C VAL A 59 -3.00 -21.51 12.22
N ASP A 60 -4.27 -21.08 12.37
CA ASP A 60 -5.45 -21.94 12.26
C ASP A 60 -6.58 -21.20 11.52
N PRO A 61 -6.76 -21.44 10.22
CA PRO A 61 -7.78 -20.77 9.41
C PRO A 61 -9.19 -21.32 9.63
N THR A 62 -9.37 -22.32 10.53
CA THR A 62 -10.66 -22.95 10.77
C THR A 62 -11.50 -22.28 11.85
N ARG A 63 -10.99 -21.21 12.46
CA ARG A 63 -11.68 -20.48 13.54
C ARG A 63 -11.24 -19.03 13.65
N VAL A 64 -12.12 -18.21 14.23
CA VAL A 64 -11.81 -16.83 14.63
C VAL A 64 -10.86 -16.86 15.84
N ASP A 65 -9.90 -15.93 15.86
CA ASP A 65 -8.90 -15.81 16.94
C ASP A 65 -9.56 -15.51 18.29
N ASP A 66 -9.30 -16.40 19.26
CA ASP A 66 -9.86 -16.28 20.60
C ASP A 66 -9.37 -15.00 21.31
N SER A 67 -8.12 -14.57 21.06
CA SER A 67 -7.58 -13.33 21.64
C SER A 67 -8.26 -12.07 21.09
N ARG A 68 -8.82 -12.16 19.88
CA ARG A 68 -9.58 -11.10 19.22
C ARG A 68 -11.08 -11.18 19.48
N GLY A 69 -11.54 -12.05 20.40
CA GLY A 69 -12.94 -12.18 20.79
C GLY A 69 -13.66 -13.41 20.24
N GLY A 70 -12.99 -14.23 19.41
CA GLY A 70 -13.52 -15.49 18.92
C GLY A 70 -14.81 -15.37 18.10
N ALA A 71 -15.46 -16.51 17.90
CA ALA A 71 -16.72 -16.57 17.16
C ALA A 71 -17.85 -15.75 17.82
N GLU A 72 -17.87 -15.63 19.15
CA GLU A 72 -18.85 -14.82 19.89
C GLU A 72 -18.66 -13.32 19.64
N GLY A 73 -17.39 -12.87 19.58
CA GLY A 73 -17.05 -11.48 19.25
C GLY A 73 -17.51 -11.10 17.84
N LEU A 74 -17.25 -11.97 16.84
CA LEU A 74 -17.72 -11.76 15.47
C LEU A 74 -19.26 -11.74 15.39
N ALA A 75 -19.95 -12.65 16.06
CA ALA A 75 -21.40 -12.66 16.09
C ALA A 75 -21.96 -11.39 16.73
N THR A 76 -21.34 -10.90 17.81
CA THR A 76 -21.72 -9.65 18.50
C THR A 76 -21.52 -8.43 17.58
N LEU A 77 -20.36 -8.35 16.93
CA LEU A 77 -20.06 -7.26 15.97
C LEU A 77 -21.05 -7.27 14.80
N SER A 78 -21.29 -8.43 14.21
CA SER A 78 -22.21 -8.58 13.09
C SER A 78 -23.64 -8.20 13.49
N ALA A 79 -24.13 -8.63 14.67
CA ALA A 79 -25.46 -8.27 15.16
C ALA A 79 -25.59 -6.74 15.34
N GLU A 80 -24.58 -6.07 15.88
CA GLU A 80 -24.58 -4.62 16.04
C GLU A 80 -24.51 -3.90 14.68
N ALA A 81 -23.67 -4.39 13.74
CA ALA A 81 -23.61 -3.87 12.37
C ALA A 81 -25.00 -3.95 11.70
N ARG A 82 -25.67 -5.12 11.76
CA ARG A 82 -27.04 -5.29 11.22
C ARG A 82 -28.04 -4.37 11.88
N ARG A 83 -27.95 -4.17 13.21
CA ARG A 83 -28.84 -3.24 13.94
C ARG A 83 -28.70 -1.79 13.41
N LEU A 84 -27.49 -1.39 13.01
CA LEU A 84 -27.19 -0.07 12.46
C LEU A 84 -27.38 0.00 10.94
N GLY A 85 -27.70 -1.10 10.26
CA GLY A 85 -27.77 -1.17 8.79
C GLY A 85 -26.41 -1.20 8.11
N MET A 86 -25.33 -1.37 8.88
CA MET A 86 -23.96 -1.46 8.38
C MET A 86 -23.61 -2.86 7.84
N GLY A 87 -22.63 -2.93 6.93
CA GLY A 87 -22.02 -4.17 6.49
C GLY A 87 -20.69 -4.45 7.16
N VAL A 88 -20.15 -5.65 6.93
CA VAL A 88 -18.88 -6.13 7.45
C VAL A 88 -18.01 -6.63 6.30
N LEU A 89 -16.84 -6.04 6.11
CA LEU A 89 -15.78 -6.45 5.19
C LEU A 89 -14.63 -7.03 6.03
N VAL A 90 -14.08 -8.18 5.64
CA VAL A 90 -12.98 -8.84 6.39
C VAL A 90 -11.81 -9.09 5.47
N ASP A 91 -10.61 -8.84 5.99
CA ASP A 91 -9.34 -9.17 5.35
C ASP A 91 -9.00 -10.65 5.58
N ILE A 92 -8.62 -11.39 4.54
CA ILE A 92 -8.19 -12.79 4.63
C ILE A 92 -6.86 -13.00 3.90
N VAL A 93 -6.08 -13.97 4.40
CA VAL A 93 -4.71 -14.23 3.98
C VAL A 93 -4.60 -15.64 3.40
N PRO A 94 -4.88 -15.84 2.10
CA PRO A 94 -4.86 -17.18 1.50
C PRO A 94 -3.46 -17.69 1.12
N ASN A 95 -2.47 -16.80 0.95
CA ASN A 95 -1.18 -17.16 0.38
C ASN A 95 -0.27 -17.94 1.32
N HIS A 96 -0.34 -17.69 2.62
CA HIS A 96 0.60 -18.23 3.60
C HIS A 96 -0.04 -18.41 4.99
N VAL A 97 0.65 -19.16 5.85
CA VAL A 97 0.30 -19.34 7.28
C VAL A 97 1.52 -19.13 8.15
N GLY A 98 1.27 -18.73 9.42
CA GLY A 98 2.28 -18.60 10.46
C GLY A 98 2.83 -19.96 10.89
N VAL A 99 4.14 -20.05 11.05
CA VAL A 99 4.85 -21.26 11.46
C VAL A 99 5.97 -20.98 12.49
N ALA A 100 5.97 -19.78 13.07
CA ALA A 100 6.94 -19.38 14.10
C ALA A 100 6.79 -20.23 15.37
N THR A 101 5.55 -20.58 15.73
CA THR A 101 5.18 -21.44 16.85
C THR A 101 4.57 -22.72 16.31
N PRO A 102 5.37 -23.76 16.00
CA PRO A 102 4.86 -24.98 15.35
C PRO A 102 3.69 -25.64 16.07
N GLU A 103 3.66 -25.58 17.41
CA GLU A 103 2.58 -26.14 18.23
C GLU A 103 1.24 -25.41 18.03
N ALA A 104 1.28 -24.16 17.55
CA ALA A 104 0.08 -23.38 17.26
C ALA A 104 -0.50 -23.71 15.87
N ASN A 105 0.30 -24.29 14.96
CA ASN A 105 -0.12 -24.72 13.62
C ASN A 105 -0.02 -26.24 13.48
N PRO A 106 -1.12 -26.98 13.73
CA PRO A 106 -1.10 -28.45 13.70
C PRO A 106 -0.69 -29.05 12.35
N TRP A 107 -0.98 -28.38 11.24
CA TRP A 107 -0.59 -28.84 9.90
C TRP A 107 0.93 -28.79 9.72
N TRP A 108 1.55 -27.69 10.17
CA TRP A 108 3.00 -27.53 10.10
C TRP A 108 3.73 -28.45 11.07
N ALA A 109 3.21 -28.63 12.29
CA ALA A 109 3.77 -29.56 13.26
C ALA A 109 3.82 -31.00 12.73
N ASP A 110 2.75 -31.47 12.07
CA ASP A 110 2.69 -32.79 11.45
C ASP A 110 3.71 -32.92 10.30
N VAL A 111 3.87 -31.88 9.48
CA VAL A 111 4.85 -31.86 8.39
C VAL A 111 6.29 -31.83 8.91
N LEU A 112 6.56 -31.14 10.01
CA LEU A 112 7.87 -31.15 10.67
C LEU A 112 8.25 -32.53 11.19
N GLU A 113 7.28 -33.26 11.75
CA GLU A 113 7.49 -34.60 12.32
C GLU A 113 7.64 -35.69 11.25
N HIS A 114 6.78 -35.67 10.23
CA HIS A 114 6.65 -36.77 9.27
C HIS A 114 7.25 -36.44 7.88
N GLY A 115 7.57 -35.18 7.56
CA GLY A 115 8.10 -34.78 6.26
C GLY A 115 7.10 -35.03 5.13
N GLU A 116 7.59 -35.60 4.01
CA GLU A 116 6.76 -35.92 2.83
C GLU A 116 5.65 -36.96 3.13
N ASP A 117 5.85 -37.81 4.15
CA ASP A 117 4.87 -38.80 4.58
C ASP A 117 3.72 -38.24 5.43
N SER A 118 3.75 -36.94 5.76
CA SER A 118 2.69 -36.26 6.50
C SER A 118 1.38 -36.25 5.70
N ALA A 119 0.25 -36.42 6.40
CA ALA A 119 -1.08 -36.22 5.81
C ALA A 119 -1.31 -34.78 5.30
N ASN A 120 -0.57 -33.82 5.84
CA ASN A 120 -0.64 -32.40 5.47
C ASN A 120 0.49 -31.96 4.52
N ALA A 121 1.31 -32.88 4.03
CA ALA A 121 2.44 -32.56 3.14
C ALA A 121 2.04 -31.79 1.88
N SER A 122 0.84 -32.06 1.31
CA SER A 122 0.31 -31.38 0.14
C SER A 122 -0.23 -29.98 0.41
N TYR A 123 -0.39 -29.57 1.69
CA TYR A 123 -0.92 -28.26 2.05
C TYR A 123 0.12 -27.15 1.80
N PHE A 124 1.40 -27.51 1.87
CA PHE A 124 2.52 -26.57 1.74
C PHE A 124 3.24 -26.74 0.41
N ASP A 125 3.77 -25.65 -0.12
CA ASP A 125 4.57 -25.64 -1.33
C ASP A 125 6.03 -25.96 -1.01
N VAL A 126 6.35 -27.25 -0.90
CA VAL A 126 7.69 -27.78 -0.52
C VAL A 126 8.34 -28.49 -1.69
N ASP A 127 9.62 -28.28 -1.91
CA ASP A 127 10.48 -29.07 -2.79
C ASP A 127 11.06 -30.27 -1.97
N TRP A 128 10.29 -31.34 -1.90
CA TRP A 128 10.64 -32.53 -1.13
C TRP A 128 11.94 -33.17 -1.59
N ALA A 129 12.18 -33.15 -2.91
CA ALA A 129 13.41 -33.72 -3.46
C ALA A 129 14.67 -33.00 -3.02
N ALA A 130 14.61 -31.67 -2.85
CA ALA A 130 15.75 -30.88 -2.35
C ALA A 130 16.07 -31.12 -0.88
N GLY A 131 15.12 -31.71 -0.11
CA GLY A 131 15.26 -31.99 1.31
C GLY A 131 15.29 -33.49 1.65
N ASP A 132 15.47 -34.40 0.68
CA ASP A 132 15.42 -35.86 0.90
C ASP A 132 14.14 -36.29 1.68
N GLY A 133 12.97 -35.72 1.30
CA GLY A 133 11.67 -35.96 1.93
C GLY A 133 11.47 -35.25 3.28
N ARG A 134 12.33 -34.31 3.65
CA ARG A 134 12.25 -33.52 4.89
C ARG A 134 12.19 -32.02 4.59
N LEU A 135 11.66 -31.26 5.54
CA LEU A 135 11.76 -29.80 5.52
C LEU A 135 13.21 -29.37 5.81
N VAL A 136 13.69 -28.43 5.01
CA VAL A 136 14.94 -27.71 5.25
C VAL A 136 14.57 -26.34 5.79
N LEU A 137 14.85 -26.11 7.07
CA LEU A 137 14.64 -24.83 7.73
C LEU A 137 15.91 -23.96 7.63
N PRO A 138 15.77 -22.64 7.47
CA PRO A 138 16.92 -21.76 7.39
C PRO A 138 17.69 -21.76 8.71
N SER A 139 19.03 -21.90 8.61
CA SER A 139 19.95 -21.86 9.73
C SER A 139 21.27 -21.22 9.32
N ALA A 140 22.08 -20.82 10.31
CA ALA A 140 23.44 -20.32 10.02
C ALA A 140 24.35 -21.40 9.41
N GLU A 141 24.08 -22.68 9.69
CA GLU A 141 24.87 -23.81 9.20
C GLU A 141 24.64 -24.09 7.72
N ASN A 142 23.42 -23.88 7.22
CA ASN A 142 23.07 -24.05 5.80
C ASN A 142 23.03 -22.74 5.01
N GLY A 143 23.54 -21.63 5.57
CA GLY A 143 23.57 -20.34 4.90
C GLY A 143 22.19 -19.73 4.66
N GLY A 144 21.20 -20.11 5.46
CA GLY A 144 19.81 -19.63 5.31
C GLY A 144 19.01 -20.37 4.23
N ASP A 145 19.52 -21.50 3.68
CA ASP A 145 18.81 -22.26 2.65
C ASP A 145 17.54 -22.93 3.19
N LEU A 146 16.53 -23.06 2.31
CA LEU A 146 15.24 -23.65 2.62
C LEU A 146 14.64 -24.33 1.36
N ASN A 147 13.66 -25.22 1.56
CA ASN A 147 13.02 -25.95 0.45
C ASN A 147 11.50 -25.76 0.37
N TYR A 148 10.95 -24.76 1.04
CA TYR A 148 9.52 -24.42 0.97
C TYR A 148 9.31 -22.98 0.50
N ARG A 149 8.17 -22.68 -0.11
CA ARG A 149 7.78 -21.32 -0.45
C ARG A 149 7.42 -20.56 0.83
N ARG A 150 7.89 -19.33 0.93
CA ARG A 150 7.58 -18.42 2.05
C ARG A 150 6.94 -17.13 1.52
N PHE A 151 6.38 -16.34 2.41
CA PHE A 151 5.94 -14.99 2.10
C PHE A 151 7.15 -14.06 2.11
N PHE A 152 7.47 -13.50 0.95
CA PHE A 152 8.67 -12.69 0.71
C PHE A 152 9.94 -13.38 1.29
N THR A 153 10.59 -12.74 2.24
CA THR A 153 11.82 -13.22 2.88
C THR A 153 11.56 -13.81 4.29
N VAL A 154 10.31 -13.85 4.73
CA VAL A 154 9.92 -14.23 6.09
C VAL A 154 9.78 -15.75 6.21
N ALA A 155 10.81 -16.40 6.74
CA ALA A 155 10.88 -17.86 6.86
C ALA A 155 9.80 -18.46 7.80
N THR A 156 9.21 -17.63 8.67
CA THR A 156 8.12 -18.04 9.59
C THR A 156 6.72 -17.91 8.99
N LEU A 157 6.63 -17.60 7.69
CA LEU A 157 5.36 -17.52 6.94
C LEU A 157 5.43 -18.50 5.75
N ALA A 158 4.92 -19.72 5.93
CA ALA A 158 4.99 -20.79 4.93
C ALA A 158 3.86 -20.70 3.91
N GLY A 159 4.20 -20.82 2.63
CA GLY A 159 3.25 -20.75 1.53
C GLY A 159 2.30 -21.94 1.46
N VAL A 160 1.01 -21.66 1.32
CA VAL A 160 -0.09 -22.63 1.23
C VAL A 160 -0.51 -22.84 -0.23
N ARG A 161 -0.90 -24.06 -0.58
CA ARG A 161 -1.29 -24.47 -1.93
C ARG A 161 -2.80 -24.41 -2.13
N VAL A 162 -3.38 -23.22 -2.04
CA VAL A 162 -4.83 -23.02 -2.16
C VAL A 162 -5.38 -23.31 -3.59
N GLU A 163 -4.50 -23.55 -4.55
CA GLU A 163 -4.87 -24.07 -5.87
C GLU A 163 -5.31 -25.56 -5.84
N ASP A 164 -4.96 -26.28 -4.75
CA ASP A 164 -5.48 -27.62 -4.48
C ASP A 164 -6.87 -27.50 -3.83
N PRO A 165 -7.95 -28.09 -4.43
CA PRO A 165 -9.30 -27.97 -3.87
C PRO A 165 -9.44 -28.49 -2.43
N VAL A 166 -8.67 -29.51 -2.03
CA VAL A 166 -8.70 -30.06 -0.66
C VAL A 166 -8.14 -29.02 0.31
N VAL A 167 -7.05 -28.36 -0.06
CA VAL A 167 -6.41 -27.31 0.74
C VAL A 167 -7.30 -26.07 0.80
N PHE A 168 -7.88 -25.67 -0.36
CA PHE A 168 -8.82 -24.56 -0.39
C PHE A 168 -10.01 -24.80 0.55
N ASP A 169 -10.66 -25.97 0.47
CA ASP A 169 -11.78 -26.30 1.34
C ASP A 169 -11.39 -26.28 2.82
N ALA A 170 -10.20 -26.80 3.17
CA ALA A 170 -9.70 -26.83 4.54
C ALA A 170 -9.40 -25.43 5.09
N THR A 171 -8.82 -24.55 4.27
CA THR A 171 -8.46 -23.17 4.67
C THR A 171 -9.64 -22.21 4.70
N HIS A 172 -10.77 -22.54 4.07
CA HIS A 172 -11.94 -21.66 3.95
C HIS A 172 -13.17 -22.13 4.73
N VAL A 173 -13.03 -23.10 5.65
CA VAL A 173 -14.13 -23.60 6.48
C VAL A 173 -14.81 -22.47 7.25
N GLU A 174 -14.03 -21.62 7.92
CA GLU A 174 -14.55 -20.51 8.72
C GLU A 174 -15.09 -19.38 7.84
N VAL A 175 -14.45 -19.09 6.72
CA VAL A 175 -14.96 -18.11 5.72
C VAL A 175 -16.33 -18.55 5.20
N ARG A 176 -16.49 -19.84 4.86
CA ARG A 176 -17.80 -20.39 4.44
C ARG A 176 -18.86 -20.16 5.52
N ARG A 177 -18.54 -20.47 6.78
CA ARG A 177 -19.46 -20.25 7.92
C ARG A 177 -19.90 -18.79 8.02
N TRP A 178 -18.99 -17.83 7.82
CA TRP A 178 -19.32 -16.41 7.88
C TRP A 178 -20.43 -16.02 6.89
N PHE A 179 -20.37 -16.54 5.66
CA PHE A 179 -21.39 -16.27 4.64
C PHE A 179 -22.65 -17.09 4.86
N ASP A 180 -22.55 -18.36 5.24
CA ASP A 180 -23.73 -19.22 5.50
C ASP A 180 -24.56 -18.68 6.67
N GLU A 181 -23.94 -18.09 7.69
CA GLU A 181 -24.59 -17.47 8.85
C GLU A 181 -24.90 -15.96 8.64
N GLY A 182 -24.49 -15.36 7.54
CA GLY A 182 -24.70 -13.93 7.25
C GLY A 182 -23.96 -12.99 8.18
N LEU A 183 -22.76 -13.39 8.65
CA LEU A 183 -21.94 -12.59 9.56
C LEU A 183 -21.08 -11.55 8.85
N VAL A 184 -20.70 -11.81 7.59
CA VAL A 184 -19.80 -11.00 6.76
C VAL A 184 -20.45 -10.75 5.41
N ASP A 185 -20.20 -9.60 4.80
CA ASP A 185 -20.78 -9.16 3.53
C ASP A 185 -19.76 -9.11 2.39
N GLY A 186 -18.48 -9.01 2.71
CA GLY A 186 -17.42 -8.90 1.71
C GLY A 186 -16.06 -9.30 2.23
N LEU A 187 -15.11 -9.47 1.31
CA LEU A 187 -13.73 -9.88 1.61
C LEU A 187 -12.71 -8.98 0.91
N ARG A 188 -11.57 -8.80 1.55
CA ARG A 188 -10.34 -8.31 0.92
C ARG A 188 -9.34 -9.46 0.89
N ILE A 189 -8.77 -9.72 -0.25
CA ILE A 189 -7.81 -10.80 -0.45
C ILE A 189 -6.41 -10.24 -0.40
N ASP A 190 -5.67 -10.66 0.62
CA ASP A 190 -4.27 -10.31 0.82
C ASP A 190 -3.38 -11.01 -0.22
N HIS A 191 -2.45 -10.26 -0.79
CA HIS A 191 -1.36 -10.73 -1.65
C HIS A 191 -1.78 -11.79 -2.70
N PRO A 192 -2.74 -11.52 -3.59
CA PRO A 192 -3.17 -12.49 -4.62
C PRO A 192 -2.03 -12.85 -5.57
N ASP A 193 -1.04 -11.98 -5.75
CA ASP A 193 0.12 -12.20 -6.62
C ASP A 193 1.03 -13.34 -6.15
N GLY A 194 0.98 -13.70 -4.88
CA GLY A 194 1.66 -14.86 -4.33
C GLY A 194 0.98 -16.20 -4.64
N LEU A 195 -0.28 -16.19 -5.06
CA LEU A 195 -1.01 -17.41 -5.40
C LEU A 195 -0.53 -17.99 -6.72
N ARG A 196 -0.61 -19.32 -6.86
CA ARG A 196 -0.26 -20.01 -8.10
C ARG A 196 -1.23 -19.66 -9.23
N ASP A 197 -2.53 -19.63 -8.93
CA ASP A 197 -3.62 -19.28 -9.84
C ASP A 197 -4.59 -18.28 -9.16
N PRO A 198 -4.30 -16.96 -9.21
CA PRO A 198 -5.16 -15.95 -8.59
C PRO A 198 -6.58 -15.94 -9.14
N LYS A 199 -6.73 -16.09 -10.47
CA LYS A 199 -8.05 -16.11 -11.10
C LYS A 199 -8.88 -17.31 -10.66
N GLY A 200 -8.30 -18.51 -10.72
CA GLY A 200 -8.98 -19.74 -10.28
C GLY A 200 -9.35 -19.69 -8.80
N TYR A 201 -8.50 -19.09 -7.96
CA TYR A 201 -8.80 -18.84 -6.55
C TYR A 201 -10.04 -17.96 -6.38
N LEU A 202 -10.10 -16.81 -7.09
CA LEU A 202 -11.24 -15.88 -7.02
C LEU A 202 -12.53 -16.51 -7.54
N ASP A 203 -12.46 -17.32 -8.59
CA ASP A 203 -13.61 -18.06 -9.13
C ASP A 203 -14.14 -19.10 -8.12
N HIS A 204 -13.24 -19.84 -7.43
CA HIS A 204 -13.62 -20.77 -6.37
C HIS A 204 -14.23 -20.05 -5.16
N LEU A 205 -13.62 -18.92 -4.74
CA LEU A 205 -14.12 -18.10 -3.64
C LEU A 205 -15.52 -17.54 -3.94
N ALA A 206 -15.75 -17.05 -5.17
CA ALA A 206 -17.06 -16.60 -5.61
C ALA A 206 -18.10 -17.73 -5.59
N GLY A 207 -17.69 -18.96 -5.96
CA GLY A 207 -18.54 -20.16 -5.86
C GLY A 207 -18.89 -20.53 -4.41
N LEU A 208 -17.91 -20.38 -3.49
CA LEU A 208 -18.07 -20.68 -2.08
C LEU A 208 -19.03 -19.69 -1.37
N THR A 209 -18.89 -18.40 -1.67
CA THR A 209 -19.47 -17.28 -0.91
C THR A 209 -20.69 -16.64 -1.57
N GLY A 210 -21.06 -17.08 -2.79
CA GLY A 210 -22.18 -16.54 -3.54
C GLY A 210 -21.90 -15.21 -4.25
N SER A 211 -20.63 -14.91 -4.54
CA SER A 211 -20.16 -13.68 -5.21
C SER A 211 -20.44 -12.39 -4.42
N PRO A 212 -19.91 -12.25 -3.21
CA PRO A 212 -20.03 -11.03 -2.42
C PRO A 212 -19.17 -9.90 -3.01
N TYR A 213 -19.10 -8.75 -2.30
CA TYR A 213 -18.14 -7.71 -2.59
C TYR A 213 -16.72 -8.19 -2.24
N VAL A 214 -15.86 -8.39 -3.25
CA VAL A 214 -14.48 -8.87 -3.07
C VAL A 214 -13.52 -7.84 -3.63
N LEU A 215 -12.50 -7.51 -2.86
CA LEU A 215 -11.36 -6.68 -3.26
C LEU A 215 -10.09 -7.51 -3.27
N VAL A 216 -9.16 -7.13 -4.13
CA VAL A 216 -7.82 -7.73 -4.19
C VAL A 216 -6.75 -6.69 -3.86
N GLU A 217 -5.79 -7.06 -3.02
CA GLU A 217 -4.59 -6.27 -2.83
C GLU A 217 -3.63 -6.54 -4.00
N LYS A 218 -3.97 -5.98 -5.14
CA LYS A 218 -3.11 -5.98 -6.31
C LYS A 218 -2.52 -4.59 -6.48
N ILE A 219 -1.20 -4.53 -6.44
CA ILE A 219 -0.46 -3.31 -6.78
C ILE A 219 -0.35 -3.25 -8.30
N LEU A 220 -0.88 -2.18 -8.88
CA LEU A 220 -0.82 -1.91 -10.31
C LEU A 220 0.28 -0.90 -10.59
N GLU A 221 1.19 -1.26 -11.50
CA GLU A 221 2.19 -0.34 -12.00
C GLU A 221 1.61 0.60 -13.05
N THR A 222 2.34 1.67 -13.36
CA THR A 222 1.90 2.65 -14.36
C THR A 222 1.65 1.98 -15.72
N GLY A 223 0.40 2.03 -16.17
CA GLY A 223 -0.02 1.42 -17.45
C GLY A 223 -0.40 -0.06 -17.35
N GLU A 224 -0.40 -0.65 -16.14
CA GLU A 224 -0.92 -2.00 -15.90
C GLU A 224 -2.42 -1.95 -15.61
N ASP A 225 -3.20 -2.81 -16.26
CA ASP A 225 -4.64 -2.99 -16.04
C ASP A 225 -4.92 -4.21 -15.18
N LEU A 226 -5.89 -4.09 -14.26
CA LEU A 226 -6.43 -5.26 -13.57
C LEU A 226 -7.22 -6.14 -14.57
N PRO A 227 -6.98 -7.47 -14.62
CA PRO A 227 -7.72 -8.33 -15.53
C PRO A 227 -9.24 -8.27 -15.30
N ARG A 228 -9.99 -7.92 -16.35
CA ARG A 228 -11.43 -7.65 -16.26
C ARG A 228 -12.30 -8.88 -16.02
N ASP A 229 -11.75 -10.07 -16.18
CA ASP A 229 -12.44 -11.36 -15.97
C ASP A 229 -12.21 -11.95 -14.57
N TRP A 230 -11.48 -11.25 -13.70
CA TRP A 230 -11.36 -11.63 -12.30
C TRP A 230 -12.68 -11.41 -11.55
N ALA A 231 -13.01 -12.34 -10.66
CA ALA A 231 -14.21 -12.26 -9.82
C ALA A 231 -13.98 -11.30 -8.62
N THR A 232 -13.72 -10.03 -8.91
CA THR A 232 -13.45 -8.97 -7.95
C THR A 232 -14.22 -7.69 -8.29
N ALA A 233 -14.44 -6.83 -7.31
CA ALA A 233 -14.94 -5.46 -7.48
C ALA A 233 -13.82 -4.46 -7.85
N GLY A 234 -12.56 -4.86 -7.71
CA GLY A 234 -11.37 -4.08 -8.03
C GLY A 234 -10.27 -4.20 -6.98
N THR A 235 -9.31 -3.28 -7.04
CA THR A 235 -8.16 -3.18 -6.13
C THR A 235 -8.52 -2.50 -4.81
N THR A 236 -7.58 -2.54 -3.84
CA THR A 236 -7.65 -1.82 -2.55
C THR A 236 -7.31 -0.33 -2.65
N GLY A 237 -7.00 0.19 -3.85
CA GLY A 237 -6.97 1.63 -4.13
C GLY A 237 -5.62 2.33 -4.04
N TYR A 238 -4.50 1.63 -4.04
CA TYR A 238 -3.18 2.25 -4.12
C TYR A 238 -2.94 2.99 -5.43
N ASP A 239 -3.52 2.50 -6.53
CA ASP A 239 -3.59 3.17 -7.84
C ASP A 239 -4.28 4.55 -7.75
N ALA A 240 -5.38 4.65 -7.01
CA ALA A 240 -6.08 5.90 -6.75
C ALA A 240 -5.25 6.86 -5.87
N LEU A 241 -4.61 6.34 -4.83
CA LEU A 241 -3.73 7.09 -3.92
C LEU A 241 -2.59 7.76 -4.72
N ALA A 242 -1.92 7.00 -5.59
CA ALA A 242 -0.83 7.51 -6.41
C ALA A 242 -1.24 8.69 -7.29
N LEU A 243 -2.43 8.64 -7.90
CA LEU A 243 -2.97 9.74 -8.73
C LEU A 243 -3.34 10.96 -7.89
N ILE A 244 -3.91 10.78 -6.70
CA ILE A 244 -4.29 11.88 -5.80
C ILE A 244 -3.05 12.65 -5.35
N ASP A 245 -2.01 11.96 -4.89
CA ASP A 245 -0.77 12.62 -4.43
C ASP A 245 -0.12 13.42 -5.56
N ARG A 246 -0.10 12.86 -6.79
CA ARG A 246 0.56 13.50 -7.93
C ARG A 246 -0.19 14.66 -8.54
N VAL A 247 -1.53 14.66 -8.52
CA VAL A 247 -2.29 15.81 -9.00
C VAL A 247 -2.17 17.01 -8.05
N LEU A 248 -1.82 16.78 -6.79
CA LEU A 248 -1.58 17.82 -5.78
C LEU A 248 -0.10 18.24 -5.66
N THR A 249 0.79 17.63 -6.42
CA THR A 249 2.23 17.96 -6.46
C THR A 249 2.50 18.98 -7.57
N ASP A 250 3.34 20.00 -7.29
CA ASP A 250 3.72 21.02 -8.27
C ASP A 250 4.77 20.48 -9.24
N PRO A 251 4.48 20.37 -10.54
CA PRO A 251 5.45 19.92 -11.52
C PRO A 251 6.68 20.83 -11.63
N ALA A 252 6.58 22.11 -11.26
CA ALA A 252 7.71 23.04 -11.30
C ALA A 252 8.81 22.68 -10.27
N GLY A 253 8.49 21.87 -9.26
CA GLY A 253 9.44 21.39 -8.28
C GLY A 253 10.36 20.27 -8.77
N GLU A 254 10.04 19.61 -9.88
CA GLU A 254 10.77 18.42 -10.37
C GLU A 254 12.26 18.72 -10.59
N VAL A 255 12.57 19.60 -11.52
CA VAL A 255 13.95 19.93 -11.88
C VAL A 255 14.78 20.45 -10.69
N PRO A 256 14.29 21.40 -9.87
CA PRO A 256 15.05 21.84 -8.70
C PRO A 256 15.32 20.75 -7.66
N LEU A 257 14.40 19.78 -7.50
CA LEU A 257 14.59 18.66 -6.56
C LEU A 257 15.48 17.55 -7.16
N ASP A 258 15.46 17.34 -8.48
CA ASP A 258 16.44 16.47 -9.18
C ASP A 258 17.85 17.01 -9.08
N ASP A 259 18.02 18.33 -9.25
CA ASP A 259 19.32 19.00 -9.07
C ASP A 259 19.84 18.85 -7.62
N LEU A 260 18.93 18.94 -6.64
CA LEU A 260 19.28 18.72 -5.23
C LEU A 260 19.71 17.28 -5.00
N GLU A 261 18.93 16.29 -5.43
CA GLU A 261 19.25 14.86 -5.32
C GLU A 261 20.59 14.52 -5.95
N THR A 262 20.83 15.03 -7.17
CA THR A 262 22.11 14.91 -7.91
C THR A 262 23.28 15.48 -7.10
N SER A 263 23.08 16.63 -6.48
CA SER A 263 24.11 17.26 -5.63
C SER A 263 24.42 16.44 -4.37
N LEU A 264 23.41 15.89 -3.72
CA LEU A 264 23.55 15.09 -2.49
C LEU A 264 24.31 13.77 -2.77
N ARG A 265 24.10 13.18 -3.95
CA ARG A 265 24.72 11.92 -4.37
C ARG A 265 26.04 12.08 -5.10
N GLY A 266 26.42 13.30 -5.45
CA GLY A 266 27.64 13.60 -6.20
C GLY A 266 27.57 13.24 -7.68
N GLY A 267 26.38 12.96 -8.22
CA GLY A 267 26.13 12.66 -9.63
C GLY A 267 24.65 12.35 -9.89
N PRO A 268 24.23 12.36 -11.18
CA PRO A 268 22.86 12.00 -11.54
C PRO A 268 22.57 10.54 -11.15
N VAL A 269 21.32 10.29 -10.72
CA VAL A 269 20.82 8.96 -10.36
C VAL A 269 19.63 8.67 -11.26
N ASP A 270 19.63 7.47 -11.84
CA ASP A 270 18.52 6.95 -12.62
C ASP A 270 17.62 6.07 -11.72
N TRP A 271 16.32 6.35 -11.71
CA TRP A 271 15.36 5.58 -10.92
C TRP A 271 15.25 4.13 -11.41
N ALA A 272 15.21 3.92 -12.75
CA ALA A 272 15.08 2.57 -13.31
C ALA A 272 16.31 1.71 -12.99
N GLU A 273 17.51 2.31 -13.04
CA GLU A 273 18.75 1.63 -12.64
C GLU A 273 18.75 1.32 -11.14
N THR A 274 18.30 2.26 -10.29
CA THR A 274 18.16 2.05 -8.83
C THR A 274 17.22 0.89 -8.52
N VAL A 275 16.09 0.79 -9.21
CA VAL A 275 15.12 -0.30 -9.06
C VAL A 275 15.69 -1.62 -9.56
N HIS A 276 16.32 -1.63 -10.73
CA HIS A 276 16.95 -2.84 -11.28
C HIS A 276 18.00 -3.41 -10.33
N ASP A 277 18.92 -2.57 -9.83
CA ASP A 277 19.97 -2.99 -8.90
C ASP A 277 19.41 -3.53 -7.59
N ALA A 278 18.37 -2.89 -7.05
CA ALA A 278 17.71 -3.35 -5.83
C ALA A 278 17.02 -4.71 -6.04
N LYS A 279 16.27 -4.87 -7.12
CA LYS A 279 15.61 -6.13 -7.49
C LYS A 279 16.61 -7.24 -7.76
N ARG A 280 17.70 -6.92 -8.46
CA ARG A 280 18.80 -7.87 -8.71
C ARG A 280 19.46 -8.31 -7.42
N ARG A 281 19.74 -7.38 -6.51
CA ARG A 281 20.29 -7.69 -5.18
C ARG A 281 19.36 -8.61 -4.39
N VAL A 282 18.06 -8.34 -4.36
CA VAL A 282 17.07 -9.19 -3.70
C VAL A 282 17.07 -10.60 -4.28
N ALA A 283 17.09 -10.74 -5.61
CA ALA A 283 17.13 -12.03 -6.28
C ALA A 283 18.41 -12.82 -5.99
N ASP A 284 19.55 -12.12 -5.89
CA ASP A 284 20.85 -12.74 -5.65
C ASP A 284 21.08 -13.10 -4.17
N THR A 285 20.40 -12.44 -3.22
CA THR A 285 20.61 -12.61 -1.78
C THR A 285 19.39 -13.21 -1.09
N ASP A 286 18.43 -12.40 -0.73
CA ASP A 286 17.31 -12.76 0.14
C ASP A 286 16.37 -13.80 -0.48
N LEU A 287 16.15 -13.73 -1.81
CA LEU A 287 15.33 -14.67 -2.59
C LEU A 287 16.17 -15.67 -3.42
N SER A 288 17.45 -15.79 -3.13
CA SER A 288 18.31 -16.76 -3.82
C SER A 288 17.88 -18.23 -3.68
N PRO A 289 17.22 -18.68 -2.57
CA PRO A 289 16.66 -20.03 -2.52
C PRO A 289 15.55 -20.25 -3.56
N GLU A 290 14.68 -19.26 -3.75
CA GLU A 290 13.60 -19.26 -4.74
C GLU A 290 14.17 -19.29 -6.17
N VAL A 291 15.16 -18.47 -6.46
CA VAL A 291 15.88 -18.45 -7.75
C VAL A 291 16.52 -19.82 -8.05
N ARG A 292 17.20 -20.42 -7.06
CA ARG A 292 17.79 -21.76 -7.22
C ARG A 292 16.72 -22.83 -7.45
N ARG A 293 15.56 -22.73 -6.81
CA ARG A 293 14.43 -23.63 -7.04
C ARG A 293 13.90 -23.53 -8.48
N ILE A 294 13.71 -22.31 -8.99
CA ILE A 294 13.31 -22.08 -10.39
C ILE A 294 14.34 -22.69 -11.34
N ALA A 295 15.64 -22.50 -11.07
CA ALA A 295 16.69 -23.07 -11.91
C ALA A 295 16.69 -24.61 -11.91
N ARG A 296 16.36 -25.28 -10.79
CA ARG A 296 16.18 -26.73 -10.73
C ARG A 296 14.98 -27.19 -11.57
N GLU A 297 13.81 -26.53 -11.39
CA GLU A 297 12.59 -26.84 -12.15
C GLU A 297 12.78 -26.65 -13.67
N LEU A 298 13.60 -25.65 -14.10
CA LEU A 298 14.02 -25.48 -15.49
C LEU A 298 14.90 -26.62 -15.96
N GLY A 299 15.82 -27.11 -15.11
CA GLY A 299 16.63 -28.29 -15.36
C GLY A 299 15.78 -29.54 -15.62
N ASP A 300 14.74 -29.74 -14.81
CA ASP A 300 13.78 -30.85 -14.96
C ASP A 300 12.97 -30.72 -16.26
N ALA A 301 12.72 -29.48 -16.71
CA ALA A 301 12.09 -29.18 -18.00
C ALA A 301 13.07 -29.28 -19.20
N GLY A 302 14.31 -29.70 -18.97
CA GLY A 302 15.32 -29.92 -20.01
C GLY A 302 16.11 -28.66 -20.39
N VAL A 303 15.99 -27.58 -19.65
CA VAL A 303 16.76 -26.34 -19.85
C VAL A 303 17.71 -26.15 -18.66
N SER A 304 18.97 -26.54 -18.83
CA SER A 304 19.99 -26.36 -17.82
C SER A 304 21.30 -25.94 -18.47
N THR A 305 21.82 -24.80 -18.04
CA THR A 305 23.12 -24.28 -18.38
C THR A 305 23.88 -23.94 -17.10
N GLY A 306 25.17 -23.60 -17.19
CA GLY A 306 25.95 -23.19 -16.03
C GLY A 306 25.50 -21.86 -15.42
N SER A 307 24.69 -21.07 -16.16
CA SER A 307 24.24 -19.70 -15.79
C SER A 307 22.73 -19.58 -15.66
N THR A 308 21.98 -20.70 -15.57
CA THR A 308 20.49 -20.69 -15.51
C THR A 308 19.97 -19.83 -14.35
N ALA A 309 20.52 -19.99 -13.14
CA ALA A 309 20.08 -19.20 -11.97
C ALA A 309 20.36 -17.70 -12.15
N GLU A 310 21.47 -17.35 -12.76
CA GLU A 310 21.84 -15.97 -13.04
C GLU A 310 20.91 -15.32 -14.08
N ALA A 311 20.54 -16.08 -15.13
CA ALA A 311 19.58 -15.63 -16.13
C ALA A 311 18.16 -15.47 -15.54
N VAL A 312 17.74 -16.37 -14.64
CA VAL A 312 16.48 -16.24 -13.91
C VAL A 312 16.46 -14.99 -13.04
N ALA A 313 17.53 -14.74 -12.26
CA ALA A 313 17.64 -13.56 -11.42
C ALA A 313 17.56 -12.27 -12.25
N GLU A 314 18.17 -12.26 -13.44
CA GLU A 314 18.09 -11.10 -14.35
C GLU A 314 16.68 -10.88 -14.90
N VAL A 315 15.98 -11.94 -15.34
CA VAL A 315 14.57 -11.82 -15.78
C VAL A 315 13.69 -11.27 -14.66
N LEU A 316 13.87 -11.74 -13.42
CA LEU A 316 13.11 -11.26 -12.26
C LEU A 316 13.41 -9.78 -11.96
N ALA A 317 14.68 -9.35 -12.10
CA ALA A 317 15.06 -7.95 -11.91
C ALA A 317 14.48 -7.01 -12.98
N CYS A 318 14.38 -7.48 -14.22
CA CYS A 318 13.82 -6.73 -15.34
C CYS A 318 12.30 -6.78 -15.45
N PHE A 319 11.59 -7.48 -14.56
CA PHE A 319 10.13 -7.58 -14.66
C PHE A 319 9.47 -6.22 -14.42
N PRO A 320 8.66 -5.68 -15.38
CA PRO A 320 8.17 -4.30 -15.31
C PRO A 320 7.00 -4.09 -14.35
N VAL A 321 6.28 -5.17 -13.99
CA VAL A 321 5.13 -5.21 -13.10
C VAL A 321 5.34 -6.28 -12.03
N TYR A 322 4.43 -6.39 -11.05
CA TYR A 322 4.55 -7.44 -10.02
C TYR A 322 4.55 -8.84 -10.61
N ARG A 323 3.66 -9.14 -11.56
CA ARG A 323 3.66 -10.43 -12.27
C ARG A 323 2.81 -10.43 -13.54
N SER A 324 3.02 -11.43 -14.40
CA SER A 324 2.07 -11.86 -15.43
C SER A 324 1.08 -12.88 -14.86
N TYR A 325 -0.04 -13.06 -15.56
CA TYR A 325 -1.05 -14.10 -15.27
C TYR A 325 -1.26 -14.93 -16.53
N LEU A 326 -0.18 -15.56 -17.00
CA LEU A 326 -0.16 -16.22 -18.31
C LEU A 326 -1.38 -17.11 -18.57
N PRO A 327 -2.01 -16.97 -19.75
CA PRO A 327 -1.52 -16.24 -20.94
C PRO A 327 -1.66 -14.71 -20.90
N ASP A 328 -2.40 -14.15 -19.94
CA ASP A 328 -2.57 -12.70 -19.79
C ASP A 328 -1.29 -12.05 -19.25
N GLY A 329 -0.99 -10.82 -19.70
CA GLY A 329 0.24 -10.12 -19.34
C GLY A 329 1.50 -10.75 -19.94
N ARG A 330 1.39 -11.50 -21.05
CA ARG A 330 2.53 -12.08 -21.75
C ARG A 330 3.52 -11.02 -22.21
N GLU A 331 3.05 -9.85 -22.56
CA GLU A 331 3.85 -8.67 -22.94
C GLU A 331 4.84 -8.26 -21.87
N HIS A 332 4.49 -8.37 -20.59
CA HIS A 332 5.40 -8.05 -19.49
C HIS A 332 6.57 -9.03 -19.38
N LEU A 333 6.31 -10.33 -19.60
CA LEU A 333 7.38 -11.32 -19.67
C LEU A 333 8.29 -11.09 -20.89
N ASP A 334 7.70 -10.79 -22.06
CA ASP A 334 8.47 -10.52 -23.26
C ASP A 334 9.33 -9.26 -23.11
N GLN A 335 8.83 -8.22 -22.44
CA GLN A 335 9.59 -7.04 -22.07
C GLN A 335 10.73 -7.39 -21.11
N ALA A 336 10.47 -8.11 -20.03
CA ALA A 336 11.50 -8.53 -19.05
C ALA A 336 12.62 -9.31 -19.71
N LEU A 337 12.29 -10.23 -20.63
CA LEU A 337 13.28 -10.98 -21.41
C LEU A 337 14.08 -10.10 -22.37
N ALA A 338 13.48 -9.07 -22.95
CA ALA A 338 14.18 -8.12 -23.84
C ALA A 338 15.16 -7.26 -23.03
N GLU A 339 14.71 -6.66 -21.94
CA GLU A 339 15.55 -5.86 -21.05
C GLU A 339 16.70 -6.68 -20.44
N ALA A 340 16.42 -7.91 -20.00
CA ALA A 340 17.45 -8.82 -19.50
C ALA A 340 18.57 -9.08 -20.54
N ARG A 341 18.22 -9.17 -21.83
CA ARG A 341 19.24 -9.31 -22.91
C ARG A 341 20.05 -8.03 -23.11
N GLU A 342 19.46 -6.87 -22.90
CA GLU A 342 20.16 -5.58 -23.01
C GLU A 342 21.12 -5.39 -21.83
N HIS A 343 20.71 -5.70 -20.62
CA HIS A 343 21.55 -5.63 -19.42
C HIS A 343 22.65 -6.69 -19.41
N ARG A 344 22.34 -7.91 -19.86
CA ARG A 344 23.24 -9.07 -19.80
C ARG A 344 23.34 -9.77 -21.17
N PRO A 345 24.01 -9.14 -22.17
CA PRO A 345 24.20 -9.73 -23.50
C PRO A 345 25.05 -11.02 -23.46
N ASP A 346 25.84 -11.22 -22.41
CA ASP A 346 26.59 -12.45 -22.15
C ASP A 346 25.66 -13.65 -21.81
N LEU A 347 24.42 -13.41 -21.33
CA LEU A 347 23.41 -14.42 -21.02
C LEU A 347 22.39 -14.63 -22.16
N ALA A 348 22.58 -14.02 -23.32
CA ALA A 348 21.57 -14.03 -24.40
C ALA A 348 21.17 -15.46 -24.83
N SER A 349 22.11 -16.41 -24.89
CA SER A 349 21.82 -17.81 -25.27
C SER A 349 20.99 -18.54 -24.21
N GLU A 350 21.23 -18.26 -22.93
CA GLU A 350 20.49 -18.78 -21.79
C GLU A 350 19.06 -18.24 -21.81
N LEU A 351 18.92 -16.91 -21.95
CA LEU A 351 17.62 -16.22 -22.01
C LEU A 351 16.76 -16.73 -23.19
N ASP A 352 17.39 -16.99 -24.33
CA ASP A 352 16.69 -17.59 -25.49
C ASP A 352 16.22 -19.03 -25.22
N ALA A 353 16.96 -19.80 -24.43
CA ALA A 353 16.59 -21.16 -24.03
C ALA A 353 15.47 -21.15 -22.98
N LEU A 354 15.44 -20.17 -22.07
CA LEU A 354 14.42 -20.02 -21.03
C LEU A 354 13.07 -19.55 -21.60
N ALA A 355 13.08 -18.63 -22.55
CA ALA A 355 11.89 -17.92 -23.04
C ALA A 355 10.71 -18.83 -23.43
N PRO A 356 10.89 -19.96 -24.15
CA PRO A 356 9.78 -20.86 -24.49
C PRO A 356 9.14 -21.51 -23.25
N VAL A 357 9.96 -21.89 -22.25
CA VAL A 357 9.50 -22.58 -21.05
C VAL A 357 8.82 -21.61 -20.09
N LEU A 358 9.36 -20.41 -19.92
CA LEU A 358 8.76 -19.35 -19.09
C LEU A 358 7.48 -18.77 -19.71
N GLY A 359 7.32 -18.87 -21.02
CA GLY A 359 6.13 -18.41 -21.74
C GLY A 359 5.02 -19.46 -21.84
N ASP A 360 5.21 -20.67 -21.35
CA ASP A 360 4.18 -21.73 -21.32
C ASP A 360 3.39 -21.65 -20.00
N PRO A 361 2.09 -21.28 -20.03
CA PRO A 361 1.26 -21.13 -18.83
C PRO A 361 1.08 -22.43 -18.04
N ALA A 362 1.34 -23.60 -18.63
CA ALA A 362 1.25 -24.89 -17.95
C ALA A 362 2.60 -25.32 -17.32
N SER A 363 3.68 -24.65 -17.64
CA SER A 363 5.03 -24.99 -17.17
C SER A 363 5.20 -24.66 -15.67
N PRO A 364 5.64 -25.63 -14.83
CA PRO A 364 5.89 -25.35 -13.41
C PRO A 364 6.86 -24.18 -13.15
N PRO A 365 8.04 -24.07 -13.85
CA PRO A 365 8.92 -22.92 -13.64
C PRO A 365 8.29 -21.58 -14.08
N ALA A 366 7.43 -21.56 -15.12
CA ALA A 366 6.71 -20.33 -15.50
C ALA A 366 5.77 -19.85 -14.38
N LEU A 367 5.01 -20.77 -13.79
CA LEU A 367 4.12 -20.46 -12.67
C LEU A 367 4.90 -19.97 -11.43
N ARG A 368 6.09 -20.55 -11.18
CA ARG A 368 6.93 -20.12 -10.08
C ARG A 368 7.59 -18.76 -10.31
N VAL A 369 8.05 -18.49 -11.54
CA VAL A 369 8.55 -17.14 -11.89
C VAL A 369 7.46 -16.08 -11.63
N GLN A 370 6.20 -16.36 -12.02
CA GLN A 370 5.09 -15.46 -11.76
C GLN A 370 4.81 -15.24 -10.27
N GLN A 371 4.97 -16.25 -9.41
CA GLN A 371 4.86 -16.08 -7.95
C GLN A 371 6.05 -15.33 -7.36
N THR A 372 7.25 -15.49 -7.92
CA THR A 372 8.49 -14.94 -7.38
C THR A 372 8.73 -13.50 -7.83
N SER A 373 8.29 -13.13 -9.05
CA SER A 373 8.50 -11.77 -9.58
C SER A 373 7.85 -10.70 -8.71
N GLY A 374 6.64 -10.96 -8.17
CA GLY A 374 5.99 -10.06 -7.22
C GLY A 374 6.76 -9.88 -5.90
N MET A 375 7.40 -10.94 -5.41
CA MET A 375 8.24 -10.86 -4.21
C MET A 375 9.51 -10.02 -4.46
N VAL A 376 10.16 -10.20 -5.62
CA VAL A 376 11.33 -9.40 -6.03
C VAL A 376 10.93 -7.94 -6.21
N MET A 377 9.76 -7.68 -6.82
CA MET A 377 9.24 -6.32 -7.02
C MET A 377 8.99 -5.62 -5.68
N ALA A 378 8.19 -6.21 -4.80
CA ALA A 378 7.87 -5.60 -3.50
C ALA A 378 9.13 -5.33 -2.67
N LYS A 379 10.04 -6.30 -2.56
CA LYS A 379 11.27 -6.15 -1.78
C LYS A 379 12.28 -5.18 -2.40
N GLY A 380 12.43 -5.22 -3.72
CA GLY A 380 13.37 -4.33 -4.43
C GLY A 380 12.87 -2.89 -4.51
N VAL A 381 11.58 -2.67 -4.79
CA VAL A 381 11.03 -1.31 -4.95
C VAL A 381 10.60 -0.73 -3.61
N GLU A 382 9.63 -1.36 -2.94
CA GLU A 382 8.97 -0.75 -1.80
C GLU A 382 9.82 -0.75 -0.53
N ASP A 383 10.58 -1.83 -0.29
CA ASP A 383 11.39 -1.99 0.92
C ASP A 383 12.84 -1.51 0.75
N GLN A 384 13.35 -1.37 -0.49
CA GLN A 384 14.72 -0.85 -0.71
C GLN A 384 14.73 0.47 -1.46
N SER A 385 14.24 0.51 -2.71
CA SER A 385 14.39 1.69 -3.56
C SER A 385 13.68 2.92 -2.99
N PHE A 386 12.53 2.77 -2.33
CA PHE A 386 11.84 3.87 -1.66
C PHE A 386 12.63 4.49 -0.50
N TYR A 387 13.52 3.76 0.13
CA TYR A 387 14.40 4.27 1.18
C TYR A 387 15.76 4.77 0.65
N ARG A 388 16.02 4.55 -0.65
CA ARG A 388 17.19 5.09 -1.36
C ARG A 388 16.87 6.37 -2.11
N TRP A 389 15.64 6.57 -2.55
CA TRP A 389 15.22 7.72 -3.35
C TRP A 389 14.75 8.86 -2.46
N SER A 390 15.55 9.95 -2.35
CA SER A 390 15.30 11.03 -1.41
C SER A 390 14.79 12.33 -2.04
N ARG A 391 14.54 12.36 -3.35
CA ARG A 391 14.09 13.54 -4.10
C ARG A 391 12.88 14.23 -3.47
N LEU A 392 11.76 13.49 -3.33
CA LEU A 392 10.54 13.92 -2.68
C LEU A 392 9.82 12.68 -2.12
N THR A 393 9.98 12.45 -0.82
CA THR A 393 9.57 11.17 -0.22
C THR A 393 8.06 10.98 -0.08
N SER A 394 7.24 12.01 -0.29
CA SER A 394 5.79 11.87 -0.42
C SER A 394 5.37 11.05 -1.66
N LEU A 395 6.25 10.92 -2.65
CA LEU A 395 5.99 10.12 -3.85
C LEU A 395 6.46 8.67 -3.74
N ASN A 396 7.21 8.32 -2.67
CA ASN A 396 7.69 6.97 -2.39
C ASN A 396 6.62 6.22 -1.56
N GLU A 397 5.60 5.73 -2.24
CA GLU A 397 4.46 5.10 -1.58
C GLU A 397 4.00 3.85 -2.34
N VAL A 398 3.37 2.92 -1.64
CA VAL A 398 2.83 1.68 -2.23
C VAL A 398 1.95 1.99 -3.44
N GLY A 399 2.17 1.29 -4.55
CA GLY A 399 1.45 1.49 -5.81
C GLY A 399 1.80 2.78 -6.54
N ALA A 400 2.95 3.37 -6.21
CA ALA A 400 3.41 4.62 -6.80
C ALA A 400 4.76 4.44 -7.48
N ASP A 401 4.93 5.05 -8.66
CA ASP A 401 6.22 5.16 -9.34
C ASP A 401 6.83 6.54 -9.10
N PRO A 402 7.89 6.67 -8.27
CA PRO A 402 8.55 7.95 -8.02
C PRO A 402 9.12 8.66 -9.26
N ALA A 403 9.34 7.95 -10.37
CA ALA A 403 9.74 8.59 -11.63
C ALA A 403 8.65 9.52 -12.17
N THR A 404 7.40 9.19 -11.95
CA THR A 404 6.26 10.06 -12.27
C THR A 404 6.10 11.12 -11.19
N PHE A 405 6.66 12.32 -11.36
CA PHE A 405 6.70 13.36 -10.34
C PHE A 405 5.34 14.00 -10.05
N ALA A 406 4.60 14.36 -11.10
CA ALA A 406 3.29 15.00 -11.00
C ALA A 406 2.40 14.58 -12.17
N VAL A 407 1.08 14.70 -12.01
CA VAL A 407 0.12 14.54 -13.11
C VAL A 407 -0.73 15.81 -13.27
N SER A 408 -1.11 16.08 -14.52
CA SER A 408 -1.99 17.21 -14.81
C SER A 408 -3.43 16.92 -14.34
N PRO A 409 -4.26 17.95 -14.08
CA PRO A 409 -5.69 17.74 -13.88
C PRO A 409 -6.37 16.97 -15.01
N ASP A 410 -5.96 17.19 -16.27
CA ASP A 410 -6.51 16.46 -17.43
C ASP A 410 -6.14 14.97 -17.39
N THR A 411 -4.91 14.63 -17.04
CA THR A 411 -4.47 13.23 -16.85
C THR A 411 -5.27 12.57 -15.73
N PHE A 412 -5.43 13.24 -14.58
CA PHE A 412 -6.26 12.77 -13.50
C PHE A 412 -7.71 12.52 -13.93
N HIS A 413 -8.31 13.47 -14.66
CA HIS A 413 -9.68 13.32 -15.13
C HIS A 413 -9.85 12.16 -16.12
N THR A 414 -8.86 11.91 -16.99
CA THR A 414 -8.86 10.77 -17.91
C THR A 414 -8.88 9.45 -17.12
N ALA A 415 -7.98 9.29 -16.17
CA ALA A 415 -7.94 8.10 -15.32
C ALA A 415 -9.25 7.90 -14.52
N MET A 416 -9.88 8.99 -14.08
CA MET A 416 -11.18 8.91 -13.37
C MET A 416 -12.33 8.51 -14.27
N LEU A 417 -12.33 8.88 -15.54
CA LEU A 417 -13.32 8.43 -16.52
C LEU A 417 -13.16 6.93 -16.80
N GLU A 418 -11.94 6.45 -17.00
CA GLU A 418 -11.62 5.05 -17.17
C GLU A 418 -12.03 4.23 -15.93
N ARG A 419 -11.66 4.69 -14.74
CA ARG A 419 -12.07 4.06 -13.47
C ARG A 419 -13.59 4.01 -13.29
N GLN A 420 -14.32 5.08 -13.64
CA GLN A 420 -15.78 5.11 -13.60
C GLN A 420 -16.40 4.08 -14.57
N GLN A 421 -15.78 3.85 -15.71
CA GLN A 421 -16.26 2.89 -16.71
C GLN A 421 -15.94 1.44 -16.32
N ASP A 422 -14.71 1.17 -15.89
CA ASP A 422 -14.18 -0.18 -15.79
C ASP A 422 -14.28 -0.75 -14.37
N TRP A 423 -14.01 0.08 -13.35
CA TRP A 423 -13.93 -0.32 -11.95
C TRP A 423 -14.65 0.66 -11.01
N PRO A 424 -15.95 0.96 -11.23
CA PRO A 424 -16.67 2.00 -10.48
C PRO A 424 -16.86 1.67 -9.00
N THR A 425 -16.61 0.42 -8.60
CA THR A 425 -16.73 -0.09 -7.22
C THR A 425 -15.40 -0.52 -6.60
N ALA A 426 -14.26 -0.31 -7.29
CA ALA A 426 -12.95 -0.52 -6.68
C ALA A 426 -12.74 0.43 -5.48
N MET A 427 -11.97 0.00 -4.49
CA MET A 427 -11.72 0.83 -3.32
C MET A 427 -10.83 2.03 -3.66
N THR A 428 -11.00 3.13 -2.94
CA THR A 428 -10.08 4.27 -2.91
C THR A 428 -9.55 4.45 -1.49
N THR A 429 -8.26 4.65 -1.33
CA THR A 429 -7.62 4.85 -0.02
C THR A 429 -6.62 5.99 -0.06
N LEU A 430 -6.23 6.49 1.11
CA LEU A 430 -5.10 7.42 1.27
C LEU A 430 -4.09 6.91 2.29
N SER A 431 -4.55 6.23 3.33
CA SER A 431 -3.68 5.60 4.34
C SER A 431 -4.15 4.18 4.56
N THR A 432 -3.20 3.28 4.79
CA THR A 432 -3.44 1.89 5.18
C THR A 432 -2.43 1.48 6.25
N HIS A 433 -2.48 0.23 6.67
CA HIS A 433 -1.48 -0.37 7.55
C HIS A 433 -0.12 -0.63 6.85
N ASP A 434 -0.05 -0.50 5.51
CA ASP A 434 1.16 -0.74 4.69
C ASP A 434 1.74 0.54 4.09
N THR A 435 1.02 1.67 4.12
CA THR A 435 1.55 2.93 3.58
C THR A 435 2.82 3.35 4.32
N LYS A 436 3.82 3.80 3.56
CA LYS A 436 5.12 4.22 4.10
C LYS A 436 4.99 5.51 4.92
N ARG A 437 3.99 6.33 4.63
CA ARG A 437 3.64 7.57 5.35
C ARG A 437 2.13 7.78 5.34
N SER A 438 1.59 8.33 6.43
CA SER A 438 0.17 8.71 6.45
C SER A 438 -0.14 9.82 5.44
N GLU A 439 -1.41 9.96 5.09
CA GLU A 439 -1.91 10.94 4.11
C GLU A 439 -1.54 12.39 4.46
N ASP A 440 -1.55 12.76 5.75
CA ASP A 440 -1.25 14.12 6.19
C ASP A 440 0.25 14.42 6.16
N VAL A 441 1.09 13.42 6.38
CA VAL A 441 2.55 13.51 6.21
C VAL A 441 2.88 13.75 4.74
N ARG A 442 2.29 12.97 3.81
CA ARG A 442 2.52 13.12 2.38
C ARG A 442 2.01 14.47 1.86
N ALA A 443 0.81 14.88 2.26
CA ALA A 443 0.24 16.17 1.90
C ALA A 443 1.09 17.37 2.34
N ARG A 444 1.72 17.27 3.51
CA ARG A 444 2.66 18.29 4.00
C ARG A 444 3.96 18.29 3.20
N LEU A 445 4.53 17.13 2.93
CA LEU A 445 5.78 17.00 2.17
C LEU A 445 5.62 17.42 0.70
N ALA A 446 4.44 17.23 0.09
CA ALA A 446 4.16 17.67 -1.27
C ALA A 446 4.35 19.19 -1.45
N VAL A 447 4.21 20.00 -0.38
CA VAL A 447 4.46 21.45 -0.42
C VAL A 447 5.92 21.77 -0.73
N LEU A 448 6.87 20.86 -0.44
CA LEU A 448 8.28 21.06 -0.79
C LEU A 448 8.50 21.23 -2.31
N ALA A 449 7.63 20.66 -3.12
CA ALA A 449 7.64 20.87 -4.58
C ALA A 449 7.29 22.32 -4.98
N GLU A 450 6.50 23.04 -4.17
CA GLU A 450 6.21 24.47 -4.41
C GLU A 450 7.31 25.40 -3.87
N VAL A 451 8.16 24.92 -2.94
CA VAL A 451 9.22 25.72 -2.27
C VAL A 451 10.59 25.04 -2.30
N PRO A 452 11.06 24.50 -3.45
CA PRO A 452 12.26 23.66 -3.51
C PRO A 452 13.54 24.41 -3.12
N GLY A 453 13.60 25.73 -3.35
CA GLY A 453 14.73 26.56 -2.94
C GLY A 453 14.84 26.68 -1.42
N LEU A 454 13.72 26.88 -0.73
CA LEU A 454 13.67 26.94 0.73
C LEU A 454 14.07 25.60 1.34
N TRP A 455 13.59 24.48 0.78
CA TRP A 455 13.98 23.13 1.21
C TRP A 455 15.48 22.89 1.05
N ARG A 456 16.07 23.24 -0.08
CA ARG A 456 17.53 23.13 -0.33
C ARG A 456 18.35 23.88 0.72
N ASP A 457 17.98 25.14 0.99
CA ASP A 457 18.72 25.98 1.94
C ASP A 457 18.61 25.41 3.38
N ALA A 458 17.43 24.99 3.76
CA ALA A 458 17.18 24.38 5.06
C ALA A 458 17.89 23.03 5.23
N LEU A 459 17.82 22.15 4.22
CA LEU A 459 18.50 20.85 4.24
C LEU A 459 20.02 21.04 4.34
N THR A 460 20.60 21.97 3.57
CA THR A 460 22.02 22.30 3.66
C THR A 460 22.39 22.68 5.09
N ARG A 461 21.58 23.53 5.72
CA ARG A 461 21.81 23.94 7.11
C ARG A 461 21.64 22.80 8.11
N LEU A 462 20.66 21.92 7.92
CA LEU A 462 20.46 20.73 8.78
C LEU A 462 21.66 19.78 8.69
N LEU A 463 22.16 19.51 7.49
CA LEU A 463 23.34 18.66 7.28
C LEU A 463 24.64 19.25 7.84
N GLU A 464 24.74 20.60 7.91
CA GLU A 464 25.85 21.26 8.59
C GLU A 464 25.78 21.15 10.13
N LEU A 465 24.57 21.31 10.69
CA LEU A 465 24.35 21.31 12.14
C LEU A 465 24.32 19.89 12.73
N ALA A 466 23.73 18.96 12.02
CA ALA A 466 23.54 17.58 12.43
C ALA A 466 23.90 16.65 11.23
N PRO A 467 25.21 16.43 11.00
CA PRO A 467 25.67 15.70 9.83
C PRO A 467 25.25 14.23 9.87
N VAL A 468 24.77 13.76 8.73
CA VAL A 468 24.49 12.34 8.45
C VAL A 468 25.55 11.87 7.45
N PRO A 469 26.17 10.67 7.63
CA PRO A 469 27.27 10.22 6.78
C PRO A 469 26.90 10.11 5.29
N ASP A 470 25.66 9.74 5.00
CA ASP A 470 25.07 9.81 3.66
C ASP A 470 24.11 11.00 3.56
N PRO A 471 24.44 12.06 2.80
CA PRO A 471 23.60 13.25 2.69
C PRO A 471 22.23 12.97 2.02
N ALA A 472 22.13 11.99 1.12
CA ALA A 472 20.86 11.62 0.50
C ALA A 472 19.93 10.93 1.51
N PHE A 473 20.46 10.00 2.32
CA PHE A 473 19.72 9.45 3.46
C PHE A 473 19.36 10.56 4.47
N GLY A 474 20.24 11.52 4.69
CA GLY A 474 19.96 12.72 5.50
C GLY A 474 18.75 13.49 4.98
N SER A 475 18.62 13.68 3.67
CA SER A 475 17.43 14.30 3.05
C SER A 475 16.15 13.51 3.35
N LEU A 476 16.18 12.19 3.23
CA LEU A 476 15.05 11.31 3.55
C LEU A 476 14.66 11.43 5.04
N LEU A 477 15.64 11.39 5.95
CA LEU A 477 15.43 11.52 7.38
C LEU A 477 14.80 12.88 7.76
N TRP A 478 15.31 13.98 7.18
CA TRP A 478 14.81 15.32 7.49
C TRP A 478 13.43 15.59 6.89
N GLN A 479 13.09 14.99 5.74
CA GLN A 479 11.72 15.00 5.24
C GLN A 479 10.78 14.26 6.21
N ALA A 480 11.16 13.09 6.71
CA ALA A 480 10.34 12.37 7.69
C ALA A 480 10.16 13.17 8.99
N ALA A 481 11.24 13.76 9.52
CA ALA A 481 11.18 14.60 10.70
C ALA A 481 10.27 15.83 10.51
N LEU A 482 10.31 16.50 9.35
CA LEU A 482 9.44 17.63 9.00
C LEU A 482 7.99 17.18 8.81
N GLY A 483 7.78 16.12 8.03
CA GLY A 483 6.47 15.63 7.67
C GLY A 483 5.63 15.16 8.86
N ALA A 484 6.28 14.49 9.82
CA ALA A 484 5.63 13.95 11.01
C ALA A 484 5.68 14.89 12.24
N ARG A 485 6.24 16.10 12.12
CA ARG A 485 6.38 17.03 13.24
C ARG A 485 5.02 17.61 13.72
N PRO A 486 4.73 17.61 15.05
CA PRO A 486 5.54 17.06 16.13
C PRO A 486 5.50 15.53 16.18
N ILE A 487 6.67 14.90 16.27
CA ILE A 487 6.81 13.45 16.45
C ILE A 487 7.63 13.20 17.73
N GLU A 488 7.30 12.15 18.48
CA GLU A 488 8.06 11.73 19.65
C GLU A 488 9.43 11.16 19.23
N ARG A 489 10.45 11.42 20.07
CA ARG A 489 11.85 11.05 19.81
C ARG A 489 12.01 9.57 19.48
N GLU A 490 11.40 8.71 20.26
CA GLU A 490 11.47 7.24 20.13
C GLU A 490 10.90 6.77 18.80
N ARG A 491 9.82 7.39 18.31
CA ARG A 491 9.21 7.07 17.02
C ARG A 491 10.12 7.45 15.86
N LEU A 492 10.77 8.62 15.93
CA LEU A 492 11.71 9.05 14.89
C LEU A 492 12.96 8.16 14.86
N HIS A 493 13.46 7.74 16.04
CA HIS A 493 14.54 6.75 16.10
C HIS A 493 14.15 5.40 15.47
N ALA A 494 12.98 4.89 15.80
CA ALA A 494 12.49 3.62 15.24
C ALA A 494 12.32 3.70 13.71
N TYR A 495 11.79 4.82 13.22
CA TYR A 495 11.72 5.07 11.77
C TYR A 495 13.10 5.12 11.12
N ALA A 496 14.05 5.88 11.70
CA ALA A 496 15.39 6.02 11.17
C ALA A 496 16.11 4.65 11.09
N GLU A 497 15.99 3.84 12.14
CA GLU A 497 16.55 2.47 12.18
C GLU A 497 15.97 1.60 11.07
N LYS A 498 14.64 1.57 10.92
CA LYS A 498 13.99 0.81 9.84
C LYS A 498 14.43 1.33 8.48
N ALA A 499 14.37 2.64 8.25
CA ALA A 499 14.69 3.24 6.95
C ALA A 499 16.13 2.96 6.49
N MET A 500 17.13 3.09 7.38
CA MET A 500 18.52 2.86 7.00
C MET A 500 18.84 1.37 6.79
N ARG A 501 18.18 0.46 7.54
CA ARG A 501 18.38 -1.00 7.37
C ARG A 501 17.67 -1.55 6.14
N GLU A 502 16.49 -1.02 5.79
CA GLU A 502 15.78 -1.36 4.55
C GLU A 502 16.52 -0.82 3.32
N ALA A 503 17.04 0.42 3.34
CA ALA A 503 17.87 0.94 2.27
C ALA A 503 19.05 0.00 1.96
N GLY A 504 19.67 -0.56 3.00
CA GLY A 504 20.71 -1.59 2.86
C GLY A 504 22.02 -1.11 2.23
N ASP A 505 22.23 0.22 2.09
CA ASP A 505 23.45 0.77 1.46
C ASP A 505 24.66 0.77 2.40
N HIS A 506 24.44 1.07 3.67
CA HIS A 506 25.50 1.21 4.68
C HIS A 506 25.32 0.26 5.87
N THR A 507 24.10 -0.15 6.16
CA THR A 507 23.75 -1.05 7.27
C THR A 507 22.60 -1.96 6.85
N GLY A 508 22.31 -3.01 7.60
CA GLY A 508 21.23 -3.93 7.28
C GLY A 508 20.84 -4.80 8.48
N TRP A 509 19.70 -5.46 8.39
CA TRP A 509 19.14 -6.28 9.47
C TRP A 509 20.07 -7.41 9.93
N LEU A 510 20.80 -8.04 9.01
CA LEU A 510 21.70 -9.16 9.29
C LEU A 510 23.14 -8.72 9.59
N SER A 511 23.52 -7.50 9.19
CA SER A 511 24.88 -6.96 9.35
C SER A 511 24.84 -5.47 9.68
N PRO A 512 24.42 -5.10 10.91
CA PRO A 512 24.32 -3.69 11.30
C PRO A 512 25.70 -3.04 11.41
N ASP A 513 25.87 -1.85 10.81
CA ASP A 513 27.01 -0.97 11.02
C ASP A 513 26.73 0.01 12.16
N GLN A 514 27.22 -0.32 13.34
CA GLN A 514 26.98 0.49 14.55
C GLN A 514 27.51 1.92 14.44
N ALA A 515 28.58 2.16 13.67
CA ALA A 515 29.13 3.51 13.55
C ALA A 515 28.21 4.39 12.68
N TYR A 516 27.73 3.84 11.58
CA TYR A 516 26.74 4.52 10.72
C TYR A 516 25.42 4.77 11.47
N GLU A 517 24.86 3.73 12.08
CA GLU A 517 23.60 3.82 12.84
C GLU A 517 23.70 4.86 13.99
N SER A 518 24.82 4.87 14.74
CA SER A 518 25.04 5.84 15.81
C SER A 518 25.10 7.28 15.29
N ALA A 519 25.67 7.51 14.12
CA ALA A 519 25.72 8.86 13.53
C ALA A 519 24.33 9.34 13.09
N VAL A 520 23.50 8.47 12.50
CA VAL A 520 22.12 8.76 12.14
C VAL A 520 21.30 9.06 13.41
N HIS A 521 21.41 8.24 14.45
CA HIS A 521 20.72 8.45 15.71
C HIS A 521 21.14 9.76 16.41
N ALA A 522 22.42 10.15 16.29
CA ALA A 522 22.87 11.45 16.81
C ALA A 522 22.22 12.63 16.06
N ALA A 523 21.96 12.51 14.76
CA ALA A 523 21.23 13.52 14.00
C ALA A 523 19.75 13.59 14.43
N VAL A 524 19.12 12.43 14.70
CA VAL A 524 17.77 12.38 15.30
C VAL A 524 17.75 13.12 16.64
N ASP A 525 18.67 12.81 17.56
CA ASP A 525 18.77 13.46 18.86
C ASP A 525 18.96 14.97 18.74
N ALA A 526 19.75 15.44 17.79
CA ALA A 526 19.97 16.86 17.54
C ALA A 526 18.66 17.60 17.18
N SER A 527 17.67 16.94 16.59
CA SER A 527 16.37 17.56 16.29
C SER A 527 15.56 17.93 17.54
N TYR A 528 15.91 17.36 18.71
CA TYR A 528 15.27 17.62 20.01
C TYR A 528 16.18 18.43 20.95
N ASP A 529 17.49 18.20 20.89
CA ASP A 529 18.44 18.70 21.87
C ASP A 529 19.21 19.95 21.39
N ASP A 530 19.34 20.16 20.06
CA ASP A 530 20.00 21.35 19.49
C ASP A 530 18.97 22.40 19.07
N PRO A 531 18.87 23.55 19.77
CA PRO A 531 17.95 24.63 19.42
C PRO A 531 18.13 25.15 17.97
N ALA A 532 19.35 25.06 17.40
CA ALA A 532 19.60 25.52 16.04
C ALA A 532 18.97 24.58 15.00
N VAL A 533 19.04 23.27 15.22
CA VAL A 533 18.35 22.27 14.39
C VAL A 533 16.84 22.44 14.53
N GLY A 534 16.35 22.53 15.77
CA GLY A 534 14.92 22.76 16.06
C GLY A 534 14.39 24.01 15.34
N ALA A 535 15.12 25.11 15.36
CA ALA A 535 14.72 26.38 14.73
C ALA A 535 14.62 26.27 13.20
N VAL A 536 15.48 25.48 12.55
CA VAL A 536 15.39 25.24 11.09
C VAL A 536 14.14 24.45 10.77
N LEU A 537 13.87 23.37 11.52
CA LEU A 537 12.68 22.53 11.31
C LEU A 537 11.37 23.28 11.61
N ASP A 538 11.34 24.08 12.68
CA ASP A 538 10.17 24.90 13.02
C ASP A 538 9.92 25.99 11.97
N GLY A 539 10.99 26.64 11.47
CA GLY A 539 10.87 27.62 10.39
C GLY A 539 10.35 27.03 9.07
N LEU A 540 10.73 25.78 8.75
CA LEU A 540 10.14 25.05 7.62
C LEU A 540 8.67 24.70 7.90
N LEU A 541 8.39 24.21 9.10
CA LEU A 541 7.03 23.84 9.49
C LEU A 541 6.07 25.03 9.37
N ASP A 542 6.47 26.21 9.80
CA ASP A 542 5.67 27.44 9.67
C ASP A 542 5.26 27.73 8.21
N VAL A 543 6.10 27.36 7.23
CA VAL A 543 5.80 27.55 5.80
C VAL A 543 4.91 26.44 5.26
N VAL A 544 5.15 25.17 5.63
CA VAL A 544 4.47 24.02 5.00
C VAL A 544 3.19 23.58 5.70
N LEU A 545 2.92 24.05 6.95
CA LEU A 545 1.84 23.54 7.78
C LEU A 545 0.46 23.83 7.19
N GLU A 546 0.13 25.10 6.95
CA GLU A 546 -1.19 25.47 6.44
C GLU A 546 -1.39 25.06 4.97
N PRO A 547 -0.40 25.22 4.06
CA PRO A 547 -0.49 24.63 2.73
C PRO A 547 -0.65 23.11 2.75
N GLY A 548 0.07 22.41 3.62
CA GLY A 548 -0.05 20.97 3.81
C GLY A 548 -1.43 20.54 4.32
N ARG A 549 -2.05 21.30 5.22
CA ARG A 549 -3.45 21.09 5.65
C ARG A 549 -4.44 21.30 4.51
N SER A 550 -4.21 22.30 3.67
CA SER A 550 -5.02 22.51 2.45
C SER A 550 -4.94 21.28 1.54
N ASN A 551 -3.73 20.79 1.25
CA ASN A 551 -3.51 19.59 0.44
C ASN A 551 -4.15 18.35 1.10
N ALA A 552 -4.04 18.19 2.41
CA ALA A 552 -4.64 17.05 3.14
C ALA A 552 -6.17 17.04 3.04
N LEU A 553 -6.84 18.20 3.16
CA LEU A 553 -8.27 18.32 2.97
C LEU A 553 -8.67 18.07 1.51
N ALA A 554 -7.87 18.55 0.55
CA ALA A 554 -8.07 18.32 -0.87
C ALA A 554 -7.97 16.83 -1.21
N ALA A 555 -6.88 16.16 -0.79
CA ALA A 555 -6.67 14.73 -0.98
C ALA A 555 -7.84 13.93 -0.36
N LYS A 556 -8.20 14.24 0.90
CA LYS A 556 -9.28 13.54 1.60
C LYS A 556 -10.62 13.71 0.88
N LEU A 557 -11.01 14.92 0.48
CA LEU A 557 -12.28 15.13 -0.21
C LEU A 557 -12.29 14.45 -1.60
N VAL A 558 -11.19 14.51 -2.34
CA VAL A 558 -11.07 13.81 -3.63
C VAL A 558 -11.22 12.30 -3.43
N ALA A 559 -10.48 11.68 -2.51
CA ALA A 559 -10.58 10.25 -2.23
C ALA A 559 -11.99 9.81 -1.83
N LEU A 560 -12.68 10.64 -1.03
CA LEU A 560 -14.04 10.37 -0.55
C LEU A 560 -15.11 10.54 -1.64
N THR A 561 -14.83 11.24 -2.73
CA THR A 561 -15.86 11.61 -3.72
C THR A 561 -15.57 11.11 -5.13
N MET A 562 -14.33 10.77 -5.50
CA MET A 562 -13.98 10.22 -6.82
C MET A 562 -14.70 8.88 -7.11
N PRO A 563 -14.62 8.33 -8.35
CA PRO A 563 -15.12 6.99 -8.67
C PRO A 563 -14.48 5.92 -7.82
N GLY A 564 -15.30 5.10 -7.17
CA GLY A 564 -14.87 4.04 -6.27
C GLY A 564 -15.61 4.07 -4.93
N VAL A 565 -15.24 3.14 -4.06
CA VAL A 565 -15.69 3.00 -2.67
C VAL A 565 -14.59 3.53 -1.75
N PRO A 566 -14.79 4.68 -1.09
CA PRO A 566 -13.74 5.24 -0.23
C PRO A 566 -13.58 4.43 1.05
N ASP A 567 -12.31 4.16 1.41
CA ASP A 567 -11.91 3.69 2.72
C ASP A 567 -11.37 4.84 3.58
N VAL A 568 -11.68 4.81 4.85
CA VAL A 568 -11.05 5.63 5.88
C VAL A 568 -10.28 4.72 6.80
N TYR A 569 -8.95 4.84 6.80
CA TYR A 569 -8.12 4.10 7.74
C TYR A 569 -8.31 4.65 9.15
N GLN A 570 -8.34 3.78 10.15
CA GLN A 570 -8.58 4.14 11.55
C GLN A 570 -7.78 5.36 11.99
N GLY A 571 -8.49 6.36 12.51
CA GLY A 571 -7.88 7.57 13.05
C GLY A 571 -7.64 8.70 12.05
N THR A 572 -7.69 8.45 10.74
CA THR A 572 -7.37 9.45 9.70
C THR A 572 -8.50 10.43 9.41
N GLU A 573 -9.62 10.33 10.08
CA GLU A 573 -10.65 11.38 10.09
C GLU A 573 -10.22 12.64 10.87
N LEU A 574 -9.20 12.55 11.72
CA LEU A 574 -8.43 13.68 12.24
C LEU A 574 -7.04 13.70 11.58
N TRP A 575 -6.17 14.67 12.00
CA TRP A 575 -4.79 14.69 11.51
C TRP A 575 -4.04 13.47 12.03
N ASP A 576 -3.44 12.72 11.11
CA ASP A 576 -2.58 11.58 11.39
C ASP A 576 -1.18 11.83 10.82
N LEU A 577 -0.18 11.77 11.69
CA LEU A 577 1.23 12.00 11.36
C LEU A 577 2.05 10.72 11.58
N SER A 578 1.48 9.58 11.26
CA SER A 578 2.16 8.29 11.34
C SER A 578 3.14 8.10 10.16
N LEU A 579 4.22 7.40 10.43
CA LEU A 579 5.17 6.88 9.46
C LEU A 579 4.86 5.40 9.18
N VAL A 580 5.79 4.68 8.57
CA VAL A 580 5.62 3.27 8.20
C VAL A 580 5.37 2.37 9.42
N ASP A 581 4.80 1.19 9.19
CA ASP A 581 4.57 0.19 10.23
C ASP A 581 5.83 -0.08 11.09
N PRO A 582 5.67 -0.32 12.40
CA PRO A 582 4.43 -0.44 13.16
C PRO A 582 3.81 0.90 13.61
N ASP A 583 4.38 2.05 13.27
CA ASP A 583 3.94 3.37 13.71
C ASP A 583 2.50 3.71 13.28
N ASN A 584 2.09 3.29 12.06
CA ASN A 584 0.74 3.49 11.53
C ASN A 584 -0.32 2.53 12.12
N ARG A 585 0.06 1.62 13.03
CA ARG A 585 -0.84 0.66 13.70
C ARG A 585 -1.06 0.99 15.18
N ARG A 586 -0.61 2.16 15.63
CA ARG A 586 -0.78 2.62 17.02
C ARG A 586 -2.27 2.70 17.41
N PRO A 587 -2.59 2.51 18.71
CA PRO A 587 -3.96 2.67 19.21
C PRO A 587 -4.53 4.06 18.90
N VAL A 588 -5.83 4.08 18.56
CA VAL A 588 -6.57 5.31 18.21
C VAL A 588 -7.42 5.74 19.39
N ASP A 589 -7.37 7.04 19.77
CA ASP A 589 -8.26 7.63 20.77
C ASP A 589 -9.63 7.92 20.15
N PHE A 590 -10.52 6.92 20.14
CA PHE A 590 -11.88 7.05 19.64
C PHE A 590 -12.79 7.90 20.54
N ASP A 591 -12.45 8.06 21.82
CA ASP A 591 -13.20 8.94 22.72
C ASP A 591 -12.99 10.42 22.37
N LEU A 592 -11.76 10.82 22.02
CA LEU A 592 -11.49 12.14 21.46
C LEU A 592 -12.32 12.36 20.19
N ARG A 593 -12.29 11.42 19.26
CA ARG A 593 -13.00 11.51 17.98
C ARG A 593 -14.51 11.66 18.15
N ARG A 594 -15.08 10.93 19.09
CA ARG A 594 -16.50 11.05 19.45
C ARG A 594 -16.83 12.46 19.99
N ARG A 595 -16.01 13.00 20.91
CA ARG A 595 -16.21 14.37 21.41
C ARG A 595 -16.13 15.41 20.28
N VAL A 596 -15.16 15.26 19.36
CA VAL A 596 -15.04 16.17 18.21
C VAL A 596 -16.24 16.04 17.26
N LEU A 597 -16.74 14.83 17.04
CA LEU A 597 -17.96 14.60 16.26
C LEU A 597 -19.18 15.26 16.89
N ASP A 598 -19.26 15.31 18.24
CA ASP A 598 -20.31 15.94 19.03
C ASP A 598 -20.14 17.48 19.14
N GLY A 599 -19.05 18.05 18.63
CA GLY A 599 -18.86 19.47 18.48
C GLY A 599 -17.69 20.09 19.27
N ASP A 600 -16.86 19.30 19.94
CA ASP A 600 -15.63 19.82 20.56
C ASP A 600 -14.71 20.38 19.46
N ASP A 601 -14.09 21.53 19.76
CA ASP A 601 -13.05 22.10 18.89
C ASP A 601 -11.69 21.47 19.24
N ALA A 602 -11.12 20.77 18.27
CA ALA A 602 -9.82 20.13 18.40
C ALA A 602 -9.04 20.20 17.08
N ALA A 603 -7.74 19.97 17.15
CA ALA A 603 -6.91 19.87 15.98
C ALA A 603 -7.45 18.77 15.03
N GLY A 604 -7.75 19.13 13.79
CA GLY A 604 -8.34 18.21 12.80
C GLY A 604 -9.87 18.21 12.74
N ALA A 605 -10.59 18.98 13.56
CA ALA A 605 -12.07 19.07 13.48
C ALA A 605 -12.56 19.47 12.07
N ALA A 606 -11.79 20.27 11.33
CA ALA A 606 -12.11 20.60 9.93
C ALA A 606 -12.08 19.35 9.03
N LYS A 607 -11.09 18.48 9.19
CA LYS A 607 -10.97 17.22 8.43
C LYS A 607 -12.11 16.27 8.75
N LEU A 608 -12.44 16.11 10.04
CA LEU A 608 -13.56 15.27 10.46
C LEU A 608 -14.91 15.77 9.87
N ARG A 609 -15.14 17.10 9.81
CA ARG A 609 -16.32 17.66 9.15
C ARG A 609 -16.38 17.30 7.66
N VAL A 610 -15.25 17.38 6.93
CA VAL A 610 -15.17 16.97 5.52
C VAL A 610 -15.49 15.48 5.37
N VAL A 611 -14.87 14.63 6.21
CA VAL A 611 -15.13 13.18 6.20
C VAL A 611 -16.60 12.88 6.46
N ARG A 612 -17.15 13.43 7.54
CA ARG A 612 -18.58 13.23 7.89
C ARG A 612 -19.52 13.67 6.79
N GLN A 613 -19.27 14.86 6.22
CA GLN A 613 -20.13 15.41 5.16
C GLN A 613 -20.14 14.49 3.93
N ALA A 614 -18.96 14.06 3.48
CA ALA A 614 -18.83 13.23 2.29
C ALA A 614 -19.41 11.82 2.50
N LEU A 615 -19.08 11.17 3.62
CA LEU A 615 -19.56 9.82 3.93
C LEU A 615 -21.10 9.79 4.13
N THR A 616 -21.62 10.76 4.88
CA THR A 616 -23.08 10.88 5.08
C THR A 616 -23.80 11.11 3.76
N LEU A 617 -23.25 11.99 2.89
CA LEU A 617 -23.86 12.24 1.58
C LEU A 617 -23.84 10.98 0.71
N ARG A 618 -22.73 10.23 0.69
CA ARG A 618 -22.63 8.97 -0.07
C ARG A 618 -23.61 7.91 0.42
N ARG A 619 -23.75 7.76 1.74
CA ARG A 619 -24.65 6.78 2.33
C ARG A 619 -26.12 7.13 2.09
N ASP A 620 -26.49 8.39 2.32
CA ASP A 620 -27.88 8.83 2.31
C ASP A 620 -28.40 9.21 0.90
N ARG A 621 -27.47 9.54 -0.02
CA ARG A 621 -27.76 9.98 -1.39
C ARG A 621 -26.82 9.32 -2.42
N PRO A 622 -26.74 7.98 -2.48
CA PRO A 622 -25.80 7.27 -3.36
C PRO A 622 -26.00 7.57 -4.85
N GLU A 623 -27.22 7.95 -5.25
CA GLU A 623 -27.57 8.35 -6.60
C GLU A 623 -26.78 9.56 -7.12
N LEU A 624 -26.22 10.37 -6.23
CA LEU A 624 -25.38 11.53 -6.58
C LEU A 624 -23.93 11.16 -6.94
N PHE A 625 -23.57 9.86 -6.90
CA PHE A 625 -22.21 9.37 -7.13
C PHE A 625 -22.13 8.33 -8.27
N THR A 626 -23.03 8.41 -9.26
CA THR A 626 -23.17 7.38 -10.31
C THR A 626 -22.45 7.70 -11.60
N SER A 627 -21.94 8.91 -11.78
CA SER A 627 -21.21 9.35 -12.99
C SER A 627 -19.96 10.15 -12.64
N TYR A 628 -19.19 10.53 -13.65
CA TYR A 628 -18.04 11.42 -13.50
C TYR A 628 -17.99 12.41 -14.67
N THR A 629 -17.95 13.69 -14.35
CA THR A 629 -17.83 14.79 -15.33
C THR A 629 -16.75 15.76 -14.84
N PRO A 630 -15.63 15.92 -15.56
CA PRO A 630 -14.65 16.96 -15.28
C PRO A 630 -15.27 18.36 -15.33
N LEU A 631 -14.94 19.22 -14.38
CA LEU A 631 -15.31 20.62 -14.37
C LEU A 631 -14.05 21.48 -14.55
N ARG A 632 -14.11 22.46 -15.47
CA ARG A 632 -12.96 23.30 -15.79
C ARG A 632 -13.10 24.67 -15.17
N ALA A 633 -12.00 25.18 -14.63
CA ALA A 633 -11.86 26.57 -14.23
C ALA A 633 -11.26 27.39 -15.36
N GLU A 634 -11.59 28.68 -15.40
CA GLU A 634 -11.03 29.66 -16.32
C GLU A 634 -10.62 30.92 -15.55
N GLY A 635 -9.47 31.48 -15.86
CA GLY A 635 -8.94 32.67 -15.21
C GLY A 635 -7.50 32.48 -14.73
N PRO A 636 -6.93 33.47 -14.01
CA PRO A 636 -5.51 33.49 -13.68
C PRO A 636 -5.08 32.36 -12.71
N ALA A 637 -5.98 31.85 -11.89
CA ALA A 637 -5.72 30.78 -10.93
C ALA A 637 -6.38 29.44 -11.34
N ALA A 638 -6.68 29.24 -12.63
CA ALA A 638 -7.35 28.02 -13.11
C ALA A 638 -6.56 26.74 -12.77
N ASP A 639 -5.22 26.79 -12.84
CA ASP A 639 -4.36 25.65 -12.52
C ASP A 639 -4.31 25.30 -11.02
N HIS A 640 -4.91 26.12 -10.17
CA HIS A 640 -5.03 25.89 -8.74
C HIS A 640 -6.35 25.25 -8.31
N VAL A 641 -7.20 24.84 -9.26
CA VAL A 641 -8.47 24.17 -9.01
C VAL A 641 -8.46 22.76 -9.59
N LEU A 642 -8.92 21.78 -8.79
CA LEU A 642 -9.38 20.50 -9.30
C LEU A 642 -10.86 20.36 -8.96
N ALA A 643 -11.71 20.09 -9.96
CA ALA A 643 -13.15 20.01 -9.75
C ALA A 643 -13.82 18.98 -10.67
N PHE A 644 -14.85 18.30 -10.16
CA PHE A 644 -15.66 17.34 -10.91
C PHE A 644 -17.05 17.17 -10.31
N ASP A 645 -17.99 16.70 -11.14
CA ASP A 645 -19.39 16.37 -10.78
C ASP A 645 -19.58 14.85 -10.87
N ARG A 646 -20.15 14.26 -9.82
CA ARG A 646 -20.44 12.83 -9.70
C ARG A 646 -21.87 12.44 -10.09
N GLY A 647 -22.62 13.35 -10.70
CA GLY A 647 -24.05 13.18 -11.01
C GLY A 647 -24.95 13.95 -10.04
N GLY A 648 -24.41 15.03 -9.45
CA GLY A 648 -25.09 15.91 -8.52
C GLY A 648 -24.28 16.25 -7.27
N ALA A 649 -23.31 15.44 -6.89
CA ALA A 649 -22.29 15.79 -5.90
C ALA A 649 -21.10 16.42 -6.61
N VAL A 650 -20.87 17.72 -6.39
CA VAL A 650 -19.78 18.48 -7.02
C VAL A 650 -18.66 18.69 -6.03
N THR A 651 -17.48 18.19 -6.37
CA THR A 651 -16.25 18.37 -5.60
C THR A 651 -15.43 19.48 -6.21
N VAL A 652 -14.96 20.41 -5.36
CA VAL A 652 -14.05 21.49 -5.73
C VAL A 652 -12.95 21.57 -4.68
N VAL A 653 -11.70 21.47 -5.09
CA VAL A 653 -10.55 21.53 -4.19
C VAL A 653 -9.46 22.45 -4.70
N THR A 654 -8.76 23.08 -3.77
CA THR A 654 -7.54 23.86 -4.02
C THR A 654 -6.38 22.90 -4.24
N ARG A 655 -5.56 23.15 -5.24
CA ARG A 655 -4.25 22.55 -5.43
C ARG A 655 -3.16 23.63 -5.47
N LEU A 656 -1.93 23.30 -5.13
CA LEU A 656 -0.77 24.19 -5.14
C LEU A 656 -1.04 25.49 -4.35
N PRO A 657 -1.31 25.40 -3.04
CA PRO A 657 -1.78 26.53 -2.24
C PRO A 657 -0.73 27.64 -2.06
N VAL A 658 0.58 27.32 -2.13
CA VAL A 658 1.65 28.33 -2.07
C VAL A 658 1.65 29.17 -3.35
N GLY A 659 1.59 28.54 -4.51
CA GLY A 659 1.47 29.22 -5.81
C GLY A 659 0.24 30.09 -5.88
N LEU A 660 -0.92 29.60 -5.42
CA LEU A 660 -2.16 30.39 -5.35
C LEU A 660 -1.98 31.66 -4.48
N SER A 661 -1.34 31.49 -3.32
CA SER A 661 -1.05 32.62 -2.43
C SER A 661 -0.12 33.67 -3.10
N ALA A 662 0.88 33.21 -3.84
CA ALA A 662 1.80 34.08 -4.58
C ALA A 662 1.10 34.86 -5.71
N LEU A 663 0.04 34.28 -6.32
CA LEU A 663 -0.82 35.00 -7.29
C LEU A 663 -1.74 36.04 -6.64
N GLY A 664 -1.83 36.08 -5.31
CA GLY A 664 -2.77 36.95 -4.58
C GLY A 664 -4.19 36.38 -4.47
N GLY A 665 -4.34 35.07 -4.61
CA GLY A 665 -5.61 34.35 -4.49
C GLY A 665 -6.31 34.12 -5.82
N TRP A 666 -7.62 33.90 -5.80
CA TRP A 666 -8.42 33.45 -6.94
C TRP A 666 -8.62 34.49 -8.05
N GLY A 667 -8.50 35.79 -7.73
CA GLY A 667 -8.79 36.86 -8.69
C GLY A 667 -10.21 36.72 -9.28
N ASP A 668 -10.31 36.80 -10.61
CA ASP A 668 -11.55 36.62 -11.37
C ASP A 668 -11.72 35.20 -11.94
N THR A 669 -11.04 34.23 -11.34
CA THR A 669 -11.15 32.82 -11.75
C THR A 669 -12.55 32.28 -11.49
N VAL A 670 -13.15 31.67 -12.53
CA VAL A 670 -14.50 31.09 -12.48
C VAL A 670 -14.46 29.60 -12.76
N LEU A 671 -15.33 28.84 -12.10
CA LEU A 671 -15.60 27.43 -12.37
C LEU A 671 -16.81 27.32 -13.32
N ARG A 672 -16.70 26.51 -14.36
CA ARG A 672 -17.79 26.21 -15.29
C ARG A 672 -18.73 25.18 -14.70
N LEU A 673 -19.67 25.62 -13.87
CA LEU A 673 -20.76 24.77 -13.39
C LEU A 673 -21.86 24.64 -14.46
N PRO A 674 -22.66 23.55 -14.46
CA PRO A 674 -23.78 23.38 -15.40
C PRO A 674 -24.79 24.52 -15.36
N ASP A 675 -24.97 25.15 -14.20
CA ASP A 675 -25.90 26.29 -14.00
C ASP A 675 -25.28 27.64 -14.40
N GLY A 676 -24.03 27.64 -14.85
CA GLY A 676 -23.31 28.82 -15.32
C GLY A 676 -21.96 29.02 -14.61
N PRO A 677 -21.14 29.96 -15.09
CA PRO A 677 -19.86 30.26 -14.46
C PRO A 677 -20.06 30.89 -13.08
N THR A 678 -19.37 30.35 -12.09
CA THR A 678 -19.39 30.81 -10.70
C THR A 678 -17.98 31.11 -10.24
N ALA A 679 -17.75 32.22 -9.52
CA ALA A 679 -16.44 32.56 -9.00
C ALA A 679 -15.93 31.46 -8.04
N VAL A 680 -14.71 31.00 -8.23
CA VAL A 680 -14.10 29.95 -7.37
C VAL A 680 -14.04 30.42 -5.92
N ALA A 681 -13.75 31.69 -5.69
CA ALA A 681 -13.75 32.30 -4.35
C ALA A 681 -15.10 32.16 -3.64
N ASP A 682 -16.22 32.31 -4.37
CA ASP A 682 -17.57 32.15 -3.81
C ASP A 682 -17.91 30.68 -3.52
N VAL A 683 -17.47 29.76 -4.41
CA VAL A 683 -17.66 28.31 -4.25
C VAL A 683 -16.95 27.79 -3.00
N LEU A 684 -15.71 28.19 -2.81
CA LEU A 684 -14.88 27.75 -1.67
C LEU A 684 -15.17 28.52 -0.38
N ALA A 685 -15.72 29.74 -0.47
CA ALA A 685 -16.13 30.58 0.66
C ALA A 685 -15.02 30.75 1.73
N GLY A 686 -13.73 30.76 1.31
CA GLY A 686 -12.57 30.89 2.18
C GLY A 686 -12.01 29.55 2.70
N GLU A 687 -12.65 28.43 2.46
CA GLU A 687 -12.15 27.09 2.76
C GLU A 687 -11.34 26.52 1.58
N PRO A 688 -10.42 25.58 1.80
CA PRO A 688 -9.64 25.00 0.71
C PRO A 688 -10.42 23.99 -0.14
N VAL A 689 -11.57 23.52 0.35
CA VAL A 689 -12.40 22.48 -0.29
C VAL A 689 -13.88 22.76 -0.15
N ALA A 690 -14.66 22.33 -1.12
CA ALA A 690 -16.12 22.40 -1.08
C ALA A 690 -16.76 21.14 -1.70
N LEU A 691 -17.78 20.61 -1.02
CA LEU A 691 -18.68 19.58 -1.54
C LEU A 691 -20.07 20.19 -1.69
N LEU A 692 -20.51 20.40 -2.93
CA LEU A 692 -21.81 20.99 -3.25
C LEU A 692 -22.78 19.89 -3.65
N VAL A 693 -24.04 20.05 -3.27
CA VAL A 693 -25.13 19.19 -3.72
C VAL A 693 -26.00 19.98 -4.67
N ARG A 694 -26.13 19.45 -5.89
CA ARG A 694 -27.03 20.03 -6.90
C ARG A 694 -28.41 19.41 -6.78
N PRO A 695 -29.46 20.21 -7.03
CA PRO A 695 -30.84 19.73 -6.95
C PRO A 695 -31.16 18.60 -7.91
#